data_a38f41866b8be9a057da99c958288600
#
_entry.id   a38f41866b8be9a057da99c958288600
#
_cell.length_a   1.000
_cell.length_b   1.000
_cell.length_c   1.000
_cell.angle_alpha   90.00
_cell.angle_beta   90.00
_cell.angle_gamma   90.00
#
_symmetry.space_group_name_H-M   'P 1'
#
loop_
_entity.id
_entity.type
_entity.pdbx_description
1 polymer ?
#
loop_
_entity_poly.entity_id
_entity_poly.type
_entity_poly.pdbx_seq_one_letter_code
_entity_poly.pdbx_strand_id
1 'polypeptide(L)'
;MESKLLPQPLPRLIPAGQVIPTMKSIINQYQTVRDGIIRDVNPQTATFGNVIQPLINIDNSTQGDIGIIAMLRYASTDQASRQASEEACALINEDQAAFTARSDFWCLIKVVKEGSDELSLHFEARKYLNKMFLESEQFGHATLQPEQIKQYMERRNRIDSMRKQYNQRIREDNGGLWFSLDDLAGVPQHDIDRFEKHPENHGMRFVRFSVADSMTVYRSASKPATRKRMYICDANNLSQNAELFKQVVLERDLNARLLGYNSHAAYRLRKRLMKTPDRVEEFLTDLETRLLVRGKRDMKSLAELKKQHEAENSIDESFDGNSMFPWDYWYYARMAQQRRHVNQDHMAEYFPLQHVIKVMLEMFSEFLKIQICPISPDQLKDSIWHQDVQAWAVWEDEAALKGQFIGYLYMDLLSRDNKYKGNQNVNLQCIVSLFHELGHGVHDLVARTNYVAFHGHRSPPDFAEALSVMLEKWCWMEPELKRLGLHYTRTNPQLKDNWLREHPGEELPPAQIPHDMIRRLTQGRQVTRSLWFLRQMVYARFDMAVHHPKSHAELLKMDFTKVYYDLMEKLWLVRAPEPEDKGYPHADLGHLVSGYDAGYYSYLRQVNSELFESTFLEDPRSVSAWDRYRKGILEFGGSRDEFGLLQEYLGHTPTAEPLLRDILQ
;
A
#
# COMPACT_ATOMS: atom_id res chain seq x y z
N MET A 1 18.36 -25.52 -16.17
CA MET A 1 18.33 -24.44 -17.18
C MET A 1 19.74 -23.91 -17.31
N GLU A 2 20.29 -23.90 -18.50
CA GLU A 2 21.60 -23.27 -18.75
C GLU A 2 21.51 -21.80 -18.37
N SER A 3 22.53 -21.29 -17.67
CA SER A 3 22.60 -19.86 -17.29
C SER A 3 22.70 -19.05 -18.58
N LYS A 4 21.62 -18.37 -18.99
CA LYS A 4 21.67 -17.42 -20.06
C LYS A 4 22.65 -16.30 -19.70
N LEU A 5 23.52 -15.93 -20.62
CA LEU A 5 24.42 -14.81 -20.44
C LEU A 5 23.57 -13.54 -20.24
N LEU A 6 23.85 -12.80 -19.15
CA LEU A 6 23.10 -11.57 -18.86
C LEU A 6 23.39 -10.51 -19.95
N PRO A 7 22.37 -9.94 -20.60
CA PRO A 7 22.57 -9.08 -21.78
C PRO A 7 23.04 -7.67 -21.43
N GLN A 8 22.91 -7.28 -20.16
CA GLN A 8 23.41 -6.01 -19.64
C GLN A 8 23.93 -6.20 -18.21
N PRO A 9 24.83 -5.33 -17.72
CA PRO A 9 25.33 -5.41 -16.36
C PRO A 9 24.20 -5.33 -15.34
N LEU A 10 24.36 -6.08 -14.25
CA LEU A 10 23.50 -5.91 -13.07
C LEU A 10 23.67 -4.51 -12.48
N PRO A 11 22.61 -3.90 -11.95
CA PRO A 11 22.71 -2.63 -11.23
C PRO A 11 23.73 -2.73 -10.09
N ARG A 12 24.68 -1.80 -10.03
CA ARG A 12 25.65 -1.75 -8.95
C ARG A 12 25.13 -0.89 -7.81
N LEU A 13 25.34 -1.35 -6.59
CA LEU A 13 25.08 -0.53 -5.41
C LEU A 13 26.04 0.63 -5.35
N ILE A 14 25.53 1.80 -5.02
CA ILE A 14 26.32 3.03 -4.85
C ILE A 14 26.84 3.05 -3.40
N PRO A 15 28.18 3.07 -3.16
CA PRO A 15 28.72 3.16 -1.82
C PRO A 15 28.25 4.43 -1.08
N ALA A 16 28.10 4.39 0.24
CA ALA A 16 27.58 5.50 1.05
C ALA A 16 28.25 6.85 0.74
N GLY A 17 29.57 6.88 0.63
CA GLY A 17 30.33 8.10 0.32
C GLY A 17 30.12 8.64 -1.10
N GLN A 18 29.54 7.86 -2.01
CA GLN A 18 29.26 8.28 -3.39
C GLN A 18 27.77 8.65 -3.61
N VAL A 19 26.87 8.32 -2.70
CA VAL A 19 25.42 8.54 -2.84
C VAL A 19 25.11 10.04 -3.06
N ILE A 20 25.58 10.91 -2.15
CA ILE A 20 25.36 12.37 -2.24
C ILE A 20 26.07 12.97 -3.45
N PRO A 21 27.36 12.68 -3.72
CA PRO A 21 28.03 13.16 -4.95
C PRO A 21 27.31 12.76 -6.22
N THR A 22 26.84 11.50 -6.34
CA THR A 22 26.08 11.03 -7.52
C THR A 22 24.78 11.81 -7.67
N MET A 23 24.00 11.99 -6.61
CA MET A 23 22.76 12.77 -6.66
C MET A 23 23.01 14.23 -7.05
N LYS A 24 24.06 14.86 -6.50
CA LYS A 24 24.44 16.24 -6.90
C LYS A 24 24.83 16.32 -8.38
N SER A 25 25.52 15.31 -8.90
CA SER A 25 25.84 15.24 -10.33
C SER A 25 24.57 15.14 -11.19
N ILE A 26 23.59 14.33 -10.78
CA ILE A 26 22.30 14.22 -11.44
C ILE A 26 21.55 15.57 -11.41
N ILE A 27 21.49 16.23 -10.26
CA ILE A 27 20.87 17.55 -10.11
C ILE A 27 21.53 18.57 -11.05
N ASN A 28 22.85 18.59 -11.13
CA ASN A 28 23.56 19.48 -12.05
C ASN A 28 23.20 19.20 -13.53
N GLN A 29 22.99 17.94 -13.91
CA GLN A 29 22.55 17.60 -15.26
C GLN A 29 21.15 18.18 -15.53
N TYR A 30 20.19 18.02 -14.58
CA TYR A 30 18.86 18.64 -14.67
C TYR A 30 18.93 20.16 -14.82
N GLN A 31 19.74 20.82 -13.99
CA GLN A 31 19.89 22.27 -14.03
C GLN A 31 20.50 22.72 -15.34
N THR A 32 21.53 22.03 -15.86
CA THR A 32 22.14 22.32 -17.15
C THR A 32 21.12 22.25 -18.30
N VAL A 33 20.28 21.21 -18.34
CA VAL A 33 19.23 21.07 -19.36
C VAL A 33 18.20 22.20 -19.23
N ARG A 34 17.72 22.46 -18.02
CA ARG A 34 16.71 23.49 -17.75
C ARG A 34 17.21 24.91 -18.08
N ASP A 35 18.41 25.25 -17.69
CA ASP A 35 19.00 26.56 -17.96
C ASP A 35 19.36 26.74 -19.43
N GLY A 36 19.75 25.64 -20.11
CA GLY A 36 19.92 25.62 -21.55
C GLY A 36 18.60 25.94 -22.27
N ILE A 37 17.49 25.34 -21.89
CA ILE A 37 16.17 25.62 -22.47
C ILE A 37 15.81 27.11 -22.28
N ILE A 38 15.93 27.66 -21.09
CA ILE A 38 15.57 29.06 -20.82
C ILE A 38 16.48 30.04 -21.57
N ARG A 39 17.77 29.72 -21.74
CA ARG A 39 18.70 30.54 -22.52
C ARG A 39 18.40 30.56 -24.00
N ASP A 40 18.07 29.39 -24.57
CA ASP A 40 18.03 29.17 -26.02
C ASP A 40 16.62 29.23 -26.62
N VAL A 41 15.54 29.16 -25.78
CA VAL A 41 14.15 29.14 -26.20
C VAL A 41 13.38 30.33 -25.64
N ASN A 42 12.72 31.08 -26.50
CA ASN A 42 11.78 32.13 -26.10
C ASN A 42 10.32 31.72 -26.39
N PRO A 43 9.32 32.45 -25.87
CA PRO A 43 7.91 32.08 -26.08
C PRO A 43 7.48 31.96 -27.55
N GLN A 44 8.10 32.70 -28.47
CA GLN A 44 7.77 32.68 -29.90
C GLN A 44 8.33 31.43 -30.61
N THR A 45 9.39 30.84 -30.09
CA THR A 45 10.07 29.66 -30.67
C THR A 45 9.83 28.37 -29.89
N ALA A 46 9.06 28.45 -28.79
CA ALA A 46 8.81 27.31 -27.91
C ALA A 46 7.95 26.23 -28.62
N THR A 47 8.44 25.01 -28.58
CA THR A 47 7.80 23.80 -29.12
C THR A 47 7.93 22.65 -28.14
N PHE A 48 7.15 21.58 -28.34
CA PHE A 48 7.33 20.35 -27.58
C PHE A 48 8.78 19.82 -27.69
N GLY A 49 9.34 19.86 -28.89
CA GLY A 49 10.67 19.31 -29.18
C GLY A 49 11.82 20.02 -28.48
N ASN A 50 11.73 21.36 -28.26
CA ASN A 50 12.82 22.12 -27.66
C ASN A 50 12.57 22.51 -26.17
N VAL A 51 11.36 22.35 -25.65
CA VAL A 51 11.05 22.62 -24.24
C VAL A 51 10.83 21.33 -23.45
N ILE A 52 10.00 20.42 -23.95
CA ILE A 52 9.52 19.26 -23.19
C ILE A 52 10.39 18.03 -23.44
N GLN A 53 10.73 17.74 -24.71
CA GLN A 53 11.52 16.55 -25.05
C GLN A 53 12.87 16.47 -24.35
N PRO A 54 13.66 17.57 -24.15
CA PRO A 54 14.91 17.50 -23.40
C PRO A 54 14.71 17.11 -21.93
N LEU A 55 13.58 17.50 -21.29
CA LEU A 55 13.24 17.10 -19.92
C LEU A 55 12.92 15.61 -19.83
N ILE A 56 12.20 15.08 -20.80
CA ILE A 56 11.92 13.64 -20.91
C ILE A 56 13.22 12.85 -21.06
N ASN A 57 14.13 13.34 -21.90
CA ASN A 57 15.40 12.66 -22.15
C ASN A 57 16.25 12.55 -20.91
N ILE A 58 16.36 13.63 -20.11
CA ILE A 58 17.11 13.60 -18.85
C ILE A 58 16.44 12.71 -17.81
N ASP A 59 15.10 12.72 -17.71
CA ASP A 59 14.36 11.82 -16.83
C ASP A 59 14.67 10.35 -17.20
N ASN A 60 14.58 10.00 -18.47
CA ASN A 60 14.82 8.64 -18.96
C ASN A 60 16.26 8.17 -18.68
N SER A 61 17.24 9.08 -18.73
CA SER A 61 18.66 8.73 -18.53
C SER A 61 19.08 8.59 -17.07
N THR A 62 18.42 9.28 -16.15
CA THR A 62 18.86 9.39 -14.74
C THR A 62 18.01 8.59 -13.75
N GLN A 63 16.81 8.19 -14.14
CA GLN A 63 15.86 7.57 -13.20
C GLN A 63 16.34 6.24 -12.61
N GLY A 64 17.19 5.49 -13.33
CA GLY A 64 17.77 4.25 -12.83
C GLY A 64 18.62 4.51 -11.58
N ASP A 65 19.55 5.46 -11.66
CA ASP A 65 20.44 5.83 -10.54
C ASP A 65 19.65 6.45 -9.38
N ILE A 66 18.68 7.32 -9.69
CA ILE A 66 17.77 7.89 -8.67
C ILE A 66 17.02 6.78 -7.94
N GLY A 67 16.53 5.77 -8.66
CA GLY A 67 15.83 4.62 -8.08
C GLY A 67 16.71 3.79 -7.14
N ILE A 68 17.94 3.49 -7.54
CA ILE A 68 18.93 2.77 -6.72
C ILE A 68 19.23 3.56 -5.44
N ILE A 69 19.54 4.87 -5.58
CA ILE A 69 19.78 5.75 -4.42
C ILE A 69 18.57 5.73 -3.48
N ALA A 70 17.38 5.93 -4.00
CA ALA A 70 16.16 6.01 -3.19
C ALA A 70 15.84 4.70 -2.45
N MET A 71 16.18 3.54 -3.03
CA MET A 71 15.97 2.23 -2.41
C MET A 71 16.84 2.04 -1.17
N LEU A 72 18.08 2.57 -1.15
CA LEU A 72 19.04 2.33 -0.06
C LEU A 72 18.51 2.73 1.32
N ARG A 73 17.68 3.78 1.43
CA ARG A 73 17.09 4.22 2.70
C ARG A 73 16.17 3.18 3.35
N TYR A 74 15.60 2.27 2.56
CA TYR A 74 14.67 1.24 3.03
C TYR A 74 15.33 -0.12 3.21
N ALA A 75 16.31 -0.43 2.37
CA ALA A 75 16.83 -1.78 2.19
C ALA A 75 18.26 -1.97 2.70
N SER A 76 19.10 -0.93 2.73
CA SER A 76 20.50 -1.08 3.15
C SER A 76 20.63 -1.44 4.63
N THR A 77 21.52 -2.38 4.93
CA THR A 77 21.92 -2.71 6.30
C THR A 77 22.85 -1.68 6.92
N ASP A 78 23.57 -0.94 6.07
CA ASP A 78 24.51 0.10 6.49
C ASP A 78 23.80 1.42 6.81
N GLN A 79 23.98 1.91 8.04
CA GLN A 79 23.36 3.16 8.50
C GLN A 79 23.80 4.37 7.70
N ALA A 80 25.09 4.43 7.33
CA ALA A 80 25.61 5.57 6.57
C ALA A 80 24.98 5.64 5.16
N SER A 81 24.77 4.49 4.51
CA SER A 81 24.07 4.40 3.22
C SER A 81 22.61 4.86 3.34
N ARG A 82 21.90 4.48 4.41
CA ARG A 82 20.50 4.92 4.63
C ARG A 82 20.41 6.43 4.82
N GLN A 83 21.27 7.00 5.67
CA GLN A 83 21.32 8.45 5.91
C GLN A 83 21.69 9.23 4.66
N ALA A 84 22.72 8.79 3.93
CA ALA A 84 23.12 9.41 2.67
C ALA A 84 22.00 9.36 1.62
N SER A 85 21.25 8.27 1.56
CA SER A 85 20.07 8.12 0.68
C SER A 85 18.94 9.09 1.07
N GLU A 86 18.63 9.23 2.36
CA GLU A 86 17.63 10.18 2.84
C GLU A 86 18.01 11.63 2.48
N GLU A 87 19.27 12.01 2.69
CA GLU A 87 19.79 13.33 2.33
C GLU A 87 19.76 13.56 0.80
N ALA A 88 20.20 12.58 0.03
CA ALA A 88 20.16 12.64 -1.44
C ALA A 88 18.72 12.80 -1.98
N CYS A 89 17.76 12.06 -1.41
CA CYS A 89 16.36 12.21 -1.77
C CYS A 89 15.77 13.58 -1.36
N ALA A 90 16.24 14.17 -0.28
CA ALA A 90 15.86 15.54 0.09
C ALA A 90 16.39 16.56 -0.94
N LEU A 91 17.66 16.45 -1.35
CA LEU A 91 18.26 17.34 -2.34
C LEU A 91 17.53 17.33 -3.69
N ILE A 92 17.22 16.15 -4.23
CA ILE A 92 16.50 16.09 -5.52
C ILE A 92 15.04 16.60 -5.41
N ASN A 93 14.39 16.40 -4.26
CA ASN A 93 13.05 16.94 -4.02
C ASN A 93 13.06 18.47 -3.90
N GLU A 94 14.10 19.05 -3.29
CA GLU A 94 14.29 20.51 -3.21
C GLU A 94 14.53 21.09 -4.59
N ASP A 95 15.40 20.49 -5.41
CA ASP A 95 15.66 20.92 -6.79
C ASP A 95 14.38 20.85 -7.65
N GLN A 96 13.62 19.76 -7.53
CA GLN A 96 12.37 19.61 -8.26
C GLN A 96 11.31 20.64 -7.80
N ALA A 97 11.25 20.96 -6.52
CA ALA A 97 10.38 22.01 -6.00
C ALA A 97 10.79 23.39 -6.50
N ALA A 98 12.08 23.69 -6.52
CA ALA A 98 12.65 24.93 -7.06
C ALA A 98 12.36 25.06 -8.57
N PHE A 99 12.50 23.99 -9.33
CA PHE A 99 12.13 23.94 -10.74
C PHE A 99 10.66 24.24 -10.97
N THR A 100 9.77 23.58 -10.22
CA THR A 100 8.32 23.79 -10.35
C THR A 100 7.91 25.23 -10.00
N ALA A 101 8.70 25.92 -9.16
CA ALA A 101 8.49 27.32 -8.80
C ALA A 101 8.91 28.33 -9.88
N ARG A 102 9.58 27.90 -10.95
CA ARG A 102 10.09 28.79 -12.01
C ARG A 102 8.99 29.34 -12.91
N SER A 103 8.68 30.61 -12.81
CA SER A 103 7.69 31.31 -13.64
C SER A 103 8.11 31.43 -15.10
N ASP A 104 9.42 31.52 -15.39
CA ASP A 104 9.97 31.54 -16.75
C ASP A 104 9.66 30.23 -17.49
N PHE A 105 9.82 29.10 -16.81
CA PHE A 105 9.46 27.79 -17.34
C PHE A 105 7.95 27.63 -17.54
N TRP A 106 7.13 28.13 -16.59
CA TRP A 106 5.68 28.14 -16.76
C TRP A 106 5.25 28.85 -18.04
N CYS A 107 5.85 30.00 -18.36
CA CYS A 107 5.53 30.71 -19.59
C CYS A 107 5.78 29.85 -20.85
N LEU A 108 6.88 29.09 -20.90
CA LEU A 108 7.19 28.19 -22.02
C LEU A 108 6.22 26.99 -22.08
N ILE A 109 5.96 26.34 -20.95
CA ILE A 109 5.00 25.22 -20.87
C ILE A 109 3.63 25.65 -21.36
N LYS A 110 3.15 26.84 -20.92
CA LYS A 110 1.87 27.40 -21.32
C LYS A 110 1.79 27.61 -22.83
N VAL A 111 2.80 28.24 -23.41
CA VAL A 111 2.85 28.47 -24.87
C VAL A 111 2.86 27.16 -25.65
N VAL A 112 3.66 26.19 -25.22
CA VAL A 112 3.69 24.84 -25.85
C VAL A 112 2.33 24.18 -25.76
N LYS A 113 1.65 24.28 -24.61
CA LYS A 113 0.32 23.69 -24.39
C LYS A 113 -0.76 24.33 -25.26
N GLU A 114 -0.76 25.68 -25.35
CA GLU A 114 -1.75 26.44 -26.12
C GLU A 114 -1.47 26.40 -27.63
N GLY A 115 -0.21 26.29 -28.03
CA GLY A 115 0.23 26.27 -29.43
C GLY A 115 0.34 24.87 -30.04
N SER A 116 0.29 23.82 -29.23
CA SER A 116 0.38 22.45 -29.75
C SER A 116 -0.96 21.98 -30.31
N ASP A 117 -0.94 21.44 -31.53
CA ASP A 117 -2.01 20.54 -31.95
C ASP A 117 -1.91 19.26 -31.13
N GLU A 118 -2.65 19.21 -30.01
CA GLU A 118 -2.64 18.07 -29.12
C GLU A 118 -2.93 16.74 -29.81
N LEU A 119 -3.70 16.77 -30.89
CA LEU A 119 -4.06 15.58 -31.65
C LEU A 119 -2.89 15.06 -32.47
N SER A 120 -1.92 15.90 -32.81
CA SER A 120 -0.72 15.51 -33.58
C SER A 120 0.36 14.85 -32.67
N LEU A 121 0.31 15.10 -31.34
CA LEU A 121 1.27 14.49 -30.40
C LEU A 121 0.91 13.03 -30.12
N HIS A 122 1.96 12.19 -30.04
CA HIS A 122 1.81 10.84 -29.49
C HIS A 122 1.15 10.89 -28.09
N PHE A 123 0.34 9.90 -27.75
CA PHE A 123 -0.47 9.93 -26.51
C PHE A 123 0.37 10.11 -25.24
N GLU A 124 1.58 9.53 -25.15
CA GLU A 124 2.49 9.72 -24.01
C GLU A 124 3.03 11.16 -23.95
N ALA A 125 3.39 11.74 -25.09
CA ALA A 125 3.84 13.13 -25.19
C ALA A 125 2.75 14.09 -24.71
N ARG A 126 1.52 13.86 -25.16
CA ARG A 126 0.35 14.61 -24.74
C ARG A 126 0.11 14.51 -23.23
N LYS A 127 0.17 13.30 -22.69
CA LYS A 127 0.00 13.09 -21.24
C LYS A 127 1.11 13.75 -20.42
N TYR A 128 2.36 13.71 -20.89
CA TYR A 128 3.48 14.35 -20.21
C TYR A 128 3.32 15.88 -20.19
N LEU A 129 2.97 16.47 -21.31
CA LEU A 129 2.68 17.92 -21.40
C LEU A 129 1.53 18.30 -20.47
N ASN A 130 0.45 17.54 -20.48
CA ASN A 130 -0.70 17.76 -19.60
C ASN A 130 -0.34 17.63 -18.10
N LYS A 131 0.51 16.66 -17.76
CA LYS A 131 1.03 16.49 -16.40
C LYS A 131 1.83 17.70 -15.97
N MET A 132 2.81 18.16 -16.78
CA MET A 132 3.62 19.34 -16.46
C MET A 132 2.78 20.61 -16.33
N PHE A 133 1.85 20.81 -17.26
CA PHE A 133 0.93 21.95 -17.23
C PHE A 133 0.10 21.94 -15.94
N LEU A 134 -0.54 20.81 -15.59
CA LEU A 134 -1.32 20.66 -14.38
C LEU A 134 -0.47 20.84 -13.11
N GLU A 135 0.76 20.37 -13.08
CA GLU A 135 1.67 20.56 -11.95
C GLU A 135 2.02 22.02 -11.73
N SER A 136 2.32 22.74 -12.80
CA SER A 136 2.60 24.17 -12.75
C SER A 136 1.35 24.99 -12.39
N GLU A 137 0.19 24.64 -12.93
CA GLU A 137 -1.10 25.25 -12.56
C GLU A 137 -1.40 25.04 -11.08
N GLN A 138 -1.23 23.83 -10.57
CA GLN A 138 -1.43 23.48 -9.16
C GLN A 138 -0.37 24.09 -8.23
N PHE A 139 0.74 24.57 -8.76
CA PHE A 139 1.70 25.38 -8.02
C PHE A 139 1.25 26.83 -7.86
N GLY A 140 0.26 27.26 -8.62
CA GLY A 140 -0.32 28.58 -8.55
C GLY A 140 0.11 29.55 -9.65
N HIS A 141 0.97 29.14 -10.59
CA HIS A 141 1.45 30.05 -11.65
C HIS A 141 0.34 30.63 -12.52
N ALA A 142 -0.78 29.92 -12.66
CA ALA A 142 -1.93 30.40 -13.44
C ALA A 142 -2.82 31.40 -12.68
N THR A 143 -2.80 31.40 -11.34
CA THR A 143 -3.81 32.09 -10.52
C THR A 143 -3.23 33.02 -9.47
N LEU A 144 -1.99 32.79 -9.00
CA LEU A 144 -1.39 33.52 -7.90
C LEU A 144 -0.44 34.61 -8.37
N GLN A 145 -0.45 35.71 -7.63
CA GLN A 145 0.57 36.77 -7.75
C GLN A 145 1.88 36.31 -7.06
N PRO A 146 3.06 36.87 -7.39
CA PRO A 146 4.34 36.42 -6.84
C PRO A 146 4.39 36.35 -5.31
N GLU A 147 3.75 37.29 -4.61
CA GLU A 147 3.70 37.31 -3.15
C GLU A 147 2.81 36.17 -2.59
N GLN A 148 1.74 35.83 -3.30
CA GLN A 148 0.89 34.69 -2.93
C GLN A 148 1.59 33.35 -3.18
N ILE A 149 2.41 33.25 -4.23
CA ILE A 149 3.26 32.06 -4.48
C ILE A 149 4.21 31.86 -3.31
N LYS A 150 4.83 32.94 -2.80
CA LYS A 150 5.70 32.87 -1.62
C LYS A 150 4.94 32.35 -0.40
N GLN A 151 3.74 32.88 -0.11
CA GLN A 151 2.89 32.38 0.99
C GLN A 151 2.52 30.91 0.81
N TYR A 152 2.19 30.49 -0.41
CA TYR A 152 1.91 29.09 -0.75
C TYR A 152 3.11 28.19 -0.42
N MET A 153 4.32 28.61 -0.82
CA MET A 153 5.56 27.87 -0.57
C MET A 153 5.90 27.76 0.92
N GLU A 154 5.76 28.85 1.66
CA GLU A 154 6.00 28.87 3.10
C GLU A 154 5.07 27.88 3.84
N ARG A 155 3.78 27.85 3.46
CA ARG A 155 2.84 26.85 4.00
C ARG A 155 3.19 25.43 3.60
N ARG A 156 3.56 25.21 2.35
CA ARG A 156 3.99 23.89 1.87
C ARG A 156 5.19 23.38 2.66
N ASN A 157 6.20 24.21 2.90
CA ASN A 157 7.36 23.86 3.70
C ASN A 157 6.98 23.54 5.16
N ARG A 158 6.04 24.30 5.75
CA ARG A 158 5.51 23.97 7.09
C ARG A 158 4.79 22.62 7.11
N ILE A 159 3.93 22.37 6.12
CA ILE A 159 3.25 21.07 5.98
C ILE A 159 4.26 19.94 5.91
N ASP A 160 5.29 20.07 5.08
CA ASP A 160 6.31 19.02 4.90
C ASP A 160 7.14 18.80 6.16
N SER A 161 7.44 19.85 6.91
CA SER A 161 8.12 19.76 8.22
C SER A 161 7.24 19.02 9.24
N MET A 162 5.95 19.37 9.34
CA MET A 162 5.01 18.71 10.24
C MET A 162 4.79 17.23 9.87
N ARG A 163 4.72 16.93 8.58
CA ARG A 163 4.63 15.54 8.07
C ARG A 163 5.86 14.71 8.43
N LYS A 164 7.07 15.27 8.27
CA LYS A 164 8.32 14.62 8.68
C LYS A 164 8.28 14.32 10.18
N GLN A 165 7.93 15.29 11.00
CA GLN A 165 7.85 15.13 12.46
C GLN A 165 6.79 14.08 12.86
N TYR A 166 5.60 14.11 12.25
CA TYR A 166 4.53 13.15 12.50
C TYR A 166 4.98 11.71 12.21
N ASN A 167 5.54 11.48 11.02
CA ASN A 167 6.01 10.16 10.61
C ASN A 167 7.26 9.70 11.39
N GLN A 168 8.11 10.63 11.81
CA GLN A 168 9.27 10.31 12.65
C GLN A 168 8.81 9.74 14.00
N ARG A 169 7.82 10.37 14.65
CA ARG A 169 7.26 9.88 15.90
C ARG A 169 6.65 8.47 15.78
N ILE A 170 5.96 8.18 14.67
CA ILE A 170 5.46 6.82 14.41
C ILE A 170 6.60 5.81 14.24
N ARG A 171 7.66 6.17 13.50
CA ARG A 171 8.79 5.26 13.28
C ARG A 171 9.61 4.98 14.53
N GLU A 172 9.77 6.01 15.38
CA GLU A 172 10.57 5.96 16.61
C GLU A 172 9.77 5.46 17.81
N ASP A 173 8.46 5.17 17.62
CA ASP A 173 7.61 4.72 18.71
C ASP A 173 8.06 3.34 19.21
N ASN A 174 8.33 3.29 20.50
CA ASN A 174 8.68 2.10 21.26
C ASN A 174 7.74 1.94 22.47
N GLY A 175 6.58 2.62 22.47
CA GLY A 175 5.58 2.53 23.50
C GLY A 175 5.00 1.14 23.65
N GLY A 176 4.49 0.84 24.82
CA GLY A 176 3.87 -0.45 25.12
C GLY A 176 3.45 -0.54 26.60
N LEU A 177 2.98 -1.70 26.97
CA LEU A 177 2.48 -2.01 28.31
C LEU A 177 3.08 -3.29 28.86
N TRP A 178 3.33 -3.28 30.16
CA TRP A 178 3.64 -4.49 30.91
C TRP A 178 2.34 -5.21 31.31
N PHE A 179 2.25 -6.49 30.95
CA PHE A 179 1.17 -7.39 31.34
C PHE A 179 1.73 -8.59 32.11
N SER A 180 0.99 -9.07 33.09
CA SER A 180 1.28 -10.36 33.73
C SER A 180 0.93 -11.50 32.77
N LEU A 181 1.51 -12.69 33.02
CA LEU A 181 1.13 -13.90 32.28
C LEU A 181 -0.35 -14.24 32.46
N ASP A 182 -0.94 -13.90 33.60
CA ASP A 182 -2.35 -14.06 33.90
C ASP A 182 -3.23 -13.08 33.08
N ASP A 183 -2.77 -11.82 32.87
CA ASP A 183 -3.43 -10.88 31.96
C ASP A 183 -3.40 -11.39 30.50
N LEU A 184 -2.30 -12.05 30.11
CA LEU A 184 -2.12 -12.61 28.76
C LEU A 184 -2.73 -14.00 28.57
N ALA A 185 -3.58 -14.46 29.52
CA ALA A 185 -4.29 -15.74 29.38
C ALA A 185 -5.01 -15.80 28.00
N GLY A 186 -4.84 -16.91 27.28
CA GLY A 186 -5.41 -17.11 25.93
C GLY A 186 -4.51 -16.66 24.79
N VAL A 187 -3.43 -15.90 25.04
CA VAL A 187 -2.41 -15.58 24.04
C VAL A 187 -1.55 -16.84 23.79
N PRO A 188 -1.27 -17.22 22.54
CA PRO A 188 -0.43 -18.38 22.22
C PRO A 188 0.96 -18.28 22.86
N GLN A 189 1.50 -19.40 23.33
CA GLN A 189 2.78 -19.43 24.05
C GLN A 189 3.95 -18.89 23.23
N HIS A 190 3.99 -19.18 21.92
CA HIS A 190 5.03 -18.67 21.03
C HIS A 190 5.01 -17.15 20.88
N ASP A 191 3.83 -16.50 20.99
CA ASP A 191 3.73 -15.04 21.01
C ASP A 191 4.18 -14.48 22.37
N ILE A 192 3.81 -15.13 23.48
CA ILE A 192 4.27 -14.74 24.83
C ILE A 192 5.80 -14.82 24.92
N ASP A 193 6.42 -15.84 24.33
CA ASP A 193 7.87 -16.04 24.36
C ASP A 193 8.64 -14.96 23.56
N ARG A 194 8.00 -14.39 22.56
CA ARG A 194 8.51 -13.30 21.74
C ARG A 194 8.49 -11.94 22.45
N PHE A 195 7.58 -11.73 23.39
CA PHE A 195 7.49 -10.49 24.16
C PHE A 195 8.67 -10.33 25.11
N GLU A 196 9.15 -9.12 25.25
CA GLU A 196 10.26 -8.77 26.15
C GLU A 196 9.93 -9.12 27.60
N LYS A 197 10.85 -9.81 28.27
CA LYS A 197 10.70 -10.22 29.68
C LYS A 197 11.13 -9.09 30.59
N HIS A 198 10.37 -8.86 31.67
CA HIS A 198 10.77 -7.87 32.68
C HIS A 198 12.05 -8.34 33.39
N PRO A 199 13.06 -7.46 33.56
CA PRO A 199 14.35 -7.83 34.15
C PRO A 199 14.26 -8.45 35.53
N GLU A 200 13.38 -7.90 36.37
CA GLU A 200 13.24 -8.32 37.80
C GLU A 200 12.01 -9.20 38.06
N ASN A 201 10.97 -9.12 37.19
CA ASN A 201 9.73 -9.88 37.38
C ASN A 201 9.47 -10.75 36.14
N HIS A 202 9.99 -11.94 36.13
CA HIS A 202 9.87 -12.88 34.99
C HIS A 202 8.43 -13.30 34.67
N GLY A 203 7.44 -12.98 35.53
CA GLY A 203 6.02 -13.16 35.25
C GLY A 203 5.38 -12.05 34.41
N MET A 204 6.15 -11.01 34.04
CA MET A 204 5.66 -9.89 33.22
C MET A 204 6.23 -9.93 31.81
N ARG A 205 5.43 -9.44 30.86
CA ARG A 205 5.79 -9.30 29.42
C ARG A 205 5.50 -7.89 28.95
N PHE A 206 6.43 -7.30 28.21
CA PHE A 206 6.22 -6.01 27.57
C PHE A 206 5.61 -6.21 26.19
N VAL A 207 4.39 -5.72 25.99
CA VAL A 207 3.67 -5.76 24.71
C VAL A 207 3.73 -4.37 24.09
N ARG A 208 4.33 -4.25 22.92
CA ARG A 208 4.49 -2.97 22.22
C ARG A 208 3.19 -2.56 21.55
N PHE A 209 3.02 -1.26 21.31
CA PHE A 209 1.93 -0.72 20.48
C PHE A 209 2.18 -0.90 18.98
N SER A 210 2.97 -1.87 18.60
CA SER A 210 3.07 -2.29 17.21
C SER A 210 1.79 -3.00 16.76
N VAL A 211 1.41 -2.84 15.49
CA VAL A 211 0.22 -3.52 14.93
C VAL A 211 0.24 -5.03 15.21
N ALA A 212 1.42 -5.67 15.09
CA ALA A 212 1.55 -7.11 15.31
C ALA A 212 1.24 -7.51 16.76
N ASP A 213 1.83 -6.80 17.74
CA ASP A 213 1.69 -7.14 19.16
C ASP A 213 0.32 -6.75 19.71
N SER A 214 -0.17 -5.54 19.37
CA SER A 214 -1.51 -5.08 19.73
C SER A 214 -2.59 -6.02 19.21
N MET A 215 -2.50 -6.42 17.93
CA MET A 215 -3.45 -7.36 17.34
C MET A 215 -3.40 -8.75 17.97
N THR A 216 -2.23 -9.22 18.39
CA THR A 216 -2.11 -10.48 19.15
C THR A 216 -2.93 -10.42 20.44
N VAL A 217 -2.83 -9.32 21.20
CA VAL A 217 -3.63 -9.14 22.44
C VAL A 217 -5.12 -9.00 22.12
N TYR A 218 -5.50 -8.15 21.16
CA TYR A 218 -6.91 -7.96 20.80
C TYR A 218 -7.58 -9.25 20.34
N ARG A 219 -6.87 -10.08 19.61
CA ARG A 219 -7.42 -11.33 19.07
C ARG A 219 -7.42 -12.47 20.07
N SER A 220 -6.45 -12.53 21.00
CA SER A 220 -6.15 -13.75 21.73
C SER A 220 -6.34 -13.64 23.24
N ALA A 221 -6.12 -12.46 23.87
CA ALA A 221 -6.28 -12.33 25.31
C ALA A 221 -7.74 -12.59 25.73
N SER A 222 -7.95 -13.58 26.60
CA SER A 222 -9.28 -13.99 27.05
C SER A 222 -9.96 -12.95 27.94
N LYS A 223 -9.17 -12.18 28.72
CA LYS A 223 -9.69 -11.16 29.64
C LYS A 223 -10.10 -9.88 28.92
N PRO A 224 -11.38 -9.45 28.97
CA PRO A 224 -11.83 -8.19 28.37
C PRO A 224 -11.06 -6.97 28.88
N ALA A 225 -10.73 -6.95 30.18
CA ALA A 225 -9.96 -5.87 30.80
C ALA A 225 -8.57 -5.69 30.19
N THR A 226 -7.89 -6.78 29.84
CA THR A 226 -6.58 -6.73 29.15
C THR A 226 -6.71 -6.09 27.78
N ARG A 227 -7.71 -6.53 26.98
CA ARG A 227 -7.98 -5.97 25.65
C ARG A 227 -8.35 -4.50 25.72
N LYS A 228 -9.24 -4.12 26.65
CA LYS A 228 -9.63 -2.72 26.90
C LYS A 228 -8.43 -1.87 27.26
N ARG A 229 -7.62 -2.29 28.24
CA ARG A 229 -6.41 -1.56 28.69
C ARG A 229 -5.43 -1.35 27.52
N MET A 230 -5.18 -2.39 26.72
CA MET A 230 -4.32 -2.30 25.54
C MET A 230 -4.86 -1.26 24.56
N TYR A 231 -6.17 -1.30 24.24
CA TYR A 231 -6.79 -0.39 23.28
C TYR A 231 -6.73 1.08 23.72
N ILE A 232 -7.06 1.36 24.97
CA ILE A 232 -7.08 2.73 25.50
C ILE A 232 -5.66 3.32 25.50
N CYS A 233 -4.67 2.55 25.93
CA CYS A 233 -3.30 3.05 25.99
C CYS A 233 -2.69 3.21 24.60
N ASP A 234 -2.94 2.30 23.68
CA ASP A 234 -2.52 2.37 22.28
C ASP A 234 -3.13 3.62 21.59
N ALA A 235 -4.44 3.85 21.74
CA ALA A 235 -5.14 5.01 21.18
C ALA A 235 -4.64 6.37 21.75
N ASN A 236 -3.95 6.37 22.88
CA ASN A 236 -3.37 7.57 23.51
C ASN A 236 -1.85 7.68 23.36
N ASN A 237 -1.18 6.66 22.83
CA ASN A 237 0.27 6.57 22.77
C ASN A 237 0.92 7.74 22.01
N LEU A 238 0.39 8.07 20.82
CA LEU A 238 0.87 9.16 19.98
C LEU A 238 -0.01 10.42 20.05
N SER A 239 -0.63 10.71 21.20
CA SER A 239 -1.57 11.83 21.39
C SER A 239 -1.03 13.18 20.91
N GLN A 240 0.28 13.43 21.03
CA GLN A 240 0.94 14.63 20.53
C GLN A 240 0.90 14.77 18.99
N ASN A 241 0.60 13.71 18.26
CA ASN A 241 0.42 13.76 16.81
C ASN A 241 -0.99 14.25 16.41
N ALA A 242 -1.96 14.22 17.30
CA ALA A 242 -3.32 14.67 17.00
C ALA A 242 -3.35 16.16 16.61
N GLU A 243 -2.62 17.00 17.34
CA GLU A 243 -2.51 18.42 17.00
C GLU A 243 -1.72 18.64 15.71
N LEU A 244 -0.61 17.92 15.49
CA LEU A 244 0.13 17.98 14.22
C LEU A 244 -0.74 17.59 13.02
N PHE A 245 -1.54 16.53 13.16
CA PHE A 245 -2.48 16.11 12.13
C PHE A 245 -3.46 17.22 11.80
N LYS A 246 -4.08 17.83 12.82
CA LYS A 246 -5.02 18.95 12.64
C LYS A 246 -4.37 20.13 11.93
N GLN A 247 -3.16 20.52 12.32
CA GLN A 247 -2.42 21.61 11.69
C GLN A 247 -2.08 21.30 10.23
N VAL A 248 -1.65 20.09 9.90
CA VAL A 248 -1.41 19.66 8.51
C VAL A 248 -2.67 19.80 7.68
N VAL A 249 -3.82 19.37 8.19
CA VAL A 249 -5.11 19.45 7.48
C VAL A 249 -5.54 20.90 7.27
N LEU A 250 -5.41 21.75 8.30
CA LEU A 250 -5.74 23.18 8.21
C LEU A 250 -4.89 23.91 7.17
N GLU A 251 -3.57 23.71 7.20
CA GLU A 251 -2.66 24.34 6.23
C GLU A 251 -2.89 23.85 4.79
N ARG A 252 -3.23 22.56 4.63
CA ARG A 252 -3.61 21.98 3.33
C ARG A 252 -4.88 22.66 2.77
N ASP A 253 -5.90 22.85 3.60
CA ASP A 253 -7.14 23.51 3.18
C ASP A 253 -6.91 24.98 2.79
N LEU A 254 -6.10 25.71 3.57
CA LEU A 254 -5.71 27.10 3.24
C LEU A 254 -4.96 27.18 1.91
N ASN A 255 -4.02 26.27 1.65
CA ASN A 255 -3.29 26.24 0.38
C ASN A 255 -4.21 25.90 -0.80
N ALA A 256 -5.11 24.94 -0.65
CA ALA A 256 -6.07 24.61 -1.70
C ALA A 256 -6.99 25.79 -2.03
N ARG A 257 -7.50 26.49 -1.00
CA ARG A 257 -8.34 27.67 -1.19
C ARG A 257 -7.59 28.85 -1.79
N LEU A 258 -6.32 29.05 -1.41
CA LEU A 258 -5.46 30.06 -2.03
C LEU A 258 -5.32 29.83 -3.55
N LEU A 259 -5.23 28.57 -3.98
CA LEU A 259 -5.19 28.14 -5.38
C LEU A 259 -6.56 28.21 -6.09
N GLY A 260 -7.64 28.61 -5.40
CA GLY A 260 -8.98 28.71 -5.96
C GLY A 260 -9.82 27.42 -5.88
N TYR A 261 -9.34 26.38 -5.20
CA TYR A 261 -10.11 25.17 -4.97
C TYR A 261 -11.02 25.29 -3.74
N ASN A 262 -12.18 24.67 -3.79
CA ASN A 262 -13.15 24.70 -2.69
C ASN A 262 -12.68 23.89 -1.45
N SER A 263 -11.72 22.98 -1.61
CA SER A 263 -11.18 22.15 -0.55
C SER A 263 -9.87 21.48 -0.96
N HIS A 264 -9.14 20.92 0.00
CA HIS A 264 -7.95 20.12 -0.29
C HIS A 264 -8.28 18.87 -1.12
N ALA A 265 -9.42 18.20 -0.87
CA ALA A 265 -9.84 17.07 -1.66
C ALA A 265 -10.07 17.45 -3.14
N ALA A 266 -10.71 18.59 -3.43
CA ALA A 266 -10.88 19.07 -4.79
C ALA A 266 -9.55 19.32 -5.52
N TYR A 267 -8.54 19.82 -4.80
CA TYR A 267 -7.17 19.97 -5.31
C TYR A 267 -6.50 18.63 -5.60
N ARG A 268 -6.55 17.69 -4.66
CA ARG A 268 -5.82 16.40 -4.75
C ARG A 268 -6.41 15.45 -5.78
N LEU A 269 -7.74 15.38 -5.84
CA LEU A 269 -8.45 14.42 -6.68
C LEU A 269 -8.29 14.69 -8.18
N ARG A 270 -7.90 15.89 -8.59
CA ARG A 270 -7.58 16.15 -10.02
C ARG A 270 -6.51 15.20 -10.59
N LYS A 271 -5.59 14.70 -9.74
CA LYS A 271 -4.53 13.75 -10.09
C LYS A 271 -4.86 12.30 -9.76
N ARG A 272 -6.12 12.00 -9.39
CA ARG A 272 -6.59 10.67 -9.03
C ARG A 272 -7.56 10.13 -10.08
N LEU A 273 -7.86 8.84 -10.01
CA LEU A 273 -8.82 8.18 -10.90
C LEU A 273 -10.22 8.81 -10.81
N MET A 274 -10.70 9.08 -9.60
CA MET A 274 -12.04 9.62 -9.36
C MET A 274 -12.22 11.09 -9.78
N LYS A 275 -11.15 11.87 -9.92
CA LYS A 275 -11.10 13.26 -10.40
C LYS A 275 -11.80 14.30 -9.51
N THR A 276 -12.92 14.00 -8.86
CA THR A 276 -13.71 14.97 -8.09
C THR A 276 -14.18 14.40 -6.74
N PRO A 277 -14.39 15.27 -5.71
CA PRO A 277 -14.98 14.83 -4.44
C PRO A 277 -16.36 14.21 -4.58
N ASP A 278 -17.23 14.75 -5.47
CA ASP A 278 -18.60 14.27 -5.66
C ASP A 278 -18.62 12.80 -6.08
N ARG A 279 -17.75 12.38 -7.01
CA ARG A 279 -17.63 10.97 -7.41
C ARG A 279 -17.18 10.07 -6.26
N VAL A 280 -16.29 10.53 -5.39
CA VAL A 280 -15.87 9.79 -4.21
C VAL A 280 -17.05 9.66 -3.23
N GLU A 281 -17.79 10.74 -3.00
CA GLU A 281 -18.96 10.73 -2.11
C GLU A 281 -20.08 9.83 -2.61
N GLU A 282 -20.39 9.86 -3.90
CA GLU A 282 -21.36 8.96 -4.55
C GLU A 282 -20.95 7.50 -4.36
N PHE A 283 -19.68 7.18 -4.64
CA PHE A 283 -19.14 5.83 -4.45
C PHE A 283 -19.23 5.36 -2.99
N LEU A 284 -18.77 6.20 -2.04
CA LEU A 284 -18.82 5.87 -0.61
C LEU A 284 -20.27 5.70 -0.13
N THR A 285 -21.21 6.50 -0.64
CA THR A 285 -22.64 6.44 -0.24
C THR A 285 -23.30 5.17 -0.75
N ASP A 286 -23.01 4.75 -1.98
CA ASP A 286 -23.52 3.50 -2.53
C ASP A 286 -23.02 2.30 -1.71
N LEU A 287 -21.71 2.23 -1.46
CA LEU A 287 -21.13 1.17 -0.62
C LEU A 287 -21.71 1.16 0.81
N GLU A 288 -21.80 2.32 1.45
CA GLU A 288 -22.35 2.47 2.80
C GLU A 288 -23.74 1.88 2.90
N THR A 289 -24.62 2.28 1.99
CA THR A 289 -26.03 1.87 1.99
C THR A 289 -26.18 0.36 1.90
N ARG A 290 -25.42 -0.29 1.04
CA ARG A 290 -25.53 -1.71 0.78
C ARG A 290 -24.80 -2.58 1.81
N LEU A 291 -23.61 -2.15 2.25
CA LEU A 291 -22.83 -2.90 3.22
C LEU A 291 -23.42 -2.85 4.63
N LEU A 292 -24.06 -1.75 5.03
CA LEU A 292 -24.68 -1.63 6.36
C LEU A 292 -25.78 -2.68 6.60
N VAL A 293 -26.51 -3.09 5.58
CA VAL A 293 -27.55 -4.13 5.72
C VAL A 293 -26.93 -5.45 6.16
N ARG A 294 -25.85 -5.88 5.51
CA ARG A 294 -25.13 -7.12 5.86
C ARG A 294 -24.34 -6.92 7.15
N GLY A 295 -23.65 -5.78 7.32
CA GLY A 295 -22.87 -5.47 8.51
C GLY A 295 -23.67 -5.53 9.81
N LYS A 296 -24.91 -5.04 9.81
CA LYS A 296 -25.82 -5.16 10.97
C LYS A 296 -26.14 -6.62 11.31
N ARG A 297 -26.31 -7.48 10.31
CA ARG A 297 -26.53 -8.93 10.54
C ARG A 297 -25.27 -9.59 11.11
N ASP A 298 -24.11 -9.31 10.52
CA ASP A 298 -22.84 -9.87 10.96
C ASP A 298 -22.49 -9.38 12.37
N MET A 299 -22.73 -8.10 12.69
CA MET A 299 -22.53 -7.56 14.03
C MET A 299 -23.46 -8.18 15.06
N LYS A 300 -24.73 -8.38 14.72
CA LYS A 300 -25.70 -9.09 15.58
C LYS A 300 -25.22 -10.51 15.91
N SER A 301 -24.71 -11.24 14.90
CA SER A 301 -24.17 -12.59 15.11
C SER A 301 -22.95 -12.59 16.03
N LEU A 302 -22.08 -11.57 15.93
CA LEU A 302 -20.94 -11.42 16.84
C LEU A 302 -21.38 -11.06 18.28
N ALA A 303 -22.40 -10.21 18.43
CA ALA A 303 -22.93 -9.85 19.75
C ALA A 303 -23.61 -11.06 20.42
N GLU A 304 -24.35 -11.88 19.67
CA GLU A 304 -24.90 -13.14 20.15
C GLU A 304 -23.81 -14.12 20.59
N LEU A 305 -22.72 -14.23 19.81
CA LEU A 305 -21.57 -15.04 20.15
C LEU A 305 -20.88 -14.54 21.43
N LYS A 306 -20.72 -13.22 21.58
CA LYS A 306 -20.19 -12.59 22.80
C LYS A 306 -21.02 -12.96 24.01
N LYS A 307 -22.33 -12.75 23.93
CA LYS A 307 -23.27 -13.05 25.01
C LYS A 307 -23.22 -14.50 25.47
N GLN A 308 -23.16 -15.45 24.51
CA GLN A 308 -23.04 -16.88 24.82
C GLN A 308 -21.72 -17.18 25.54
N HIS A 309 -20.60 -16.67 25.02
CA HIS A 309 -19.27 -16.89 25.58
C HIS A 309 -19.13 -16.30 27.00
N GLU A 310 -19.65 -15.09 27.22
CA GLU A 310 -19.63 -14.43 28.55
C GLU A 310 -20.46 -15.20 29.57
N ALA A 311 -21.64 -15.71 29.19
CA ALA A 311 -22.49 -16.53 30.05
C ALA A 311 -21.82 -17.87 30.41
N GLU A 312 -21.19 -18.55 29.44
CA GLU A 312 -20.51 -19.85 29.64
C GLU A 312 -19.29 -19.74 30.58
N ASN A 313 -18.62 -18.58 30.59
CA ASN A 313 -17.38 -18.37 31.34
C ASN A 313 -17.54 -17.51 32.61
N SER A 314 -18.79 -17.17 32.99
CA SER A 314 -19.09 -16.33 34.16
C SER A 314 -18.31 -15.01 34.16
N ILE A 315 -18.12 -14.41 33.00
CA ILE A 315 -17.43 -13.13 32.85
C ILE A 315 -18.39 -12.03 33.32
N ASP A 316 -17.90 -11.13 34.18
CA ASP A 316 -18.67 -10.15 34.90
C ASP A 316 -19.61 -9.32 34.00
N GLU A 317 -20.90 -9.30 34.38
CA GLU A 317 -22.02 -8.71 33.63
C GLU A 317 -22.07 -7.16 33.68
N SER A 318 -21.06 -6.49 34.21
CA SER A 318 -21.02 -5.03 34.30
C SER A 318 -21.03 -4.29 32.96
N PHE A 319 -20.87 -5.03 31.84
CA PHE A 319 -21.02 -4.53 30.50
C PHE A 319 -22.32 -5.03 29.87
N ASP A 320 -23.11 -4.09 29.32
CA ASP A 320 -24.27 -4.39 28.46
C ASP A 320 -23.89 -5.42 27.38
N GLY A 321 -24.28 -6.68 27.58
CA GLY A 321 -23.93 -7.81 26.70
C GLY A 321 -24.42 -7.68 25.24
N ASN A 322 -25.10 -6.58 24.90
CA ASN A 322 -25.54 -6.26 23.55
C ASN A 322 -24.57 -5.34 22.80
N SER A 323 -23.58 -4.73 23.48
CA SER A 323 -22.65 -3.76 22.87
C SER A 323 -21.33 -4.42 22.50
N MET A 324 -20.86 -4.19 21.28
CA MET A 324 -19.53 -4.58 20.81
C MET A 324 -18.59 -3.37 20.90
N PHE A 325 -17.55 -3.47 21.69
CA PHE A 325 -16.49 -2.46 21.75
C PHE A 325 -15.36 -2.76 20.75
N PRO A 326 -14.53 -1.78 20.36
CA PRO A 326 -13.42 -2.00 19.44
C PRO A 326 -12.44 -3.09 19.87
N TRP A 327 -12.14 -3.19 21.18
CA TRP A 327 -11.27 -4.21 21.76
C TRP A 327 -11.88 -5.61 21.81
N ASP A 328 -13.20 -5.74 21.72
CA ASP A 328 -13.89 -7.03 21.68
C ASP A 328 -14.06 -7.56 20.25
N TYR A 329 -14.19 -6.66 19.29
CA TYR A 329 -14.46 -7.02 17.90
C TYR A 329 -13.49 -8.08 17.35
N TRP A 330 -12.18 -7.87 17.52
CA TRP A 330 -11.17 -8.78 16.99
C TRP A 330 -11.17 -10.15 17.68
N TYR A 331 -11.44 -10.17 18.97
CA TYR A 331 -11.56 -11.40 19.75
C TYR A 331 -12.72 -12.27 19.25
N TYR A 332 -13.91 -11.68 19.15
CA TYR A 332 -15.08 -12.40 18.70
C TYR A 332 -15.11 -12.68 17.21
N ALA A 333 -14.51 -11.84 16.39
CA ALA A 333 -14.28 -12.11 14.97
C ALA A 333 -13.38 -13.35 14.77
N ARG A 334 -12.26 -13.47 15.54
CA ARG A 334 -11.42 -14.68 15.55
C ARG A 334 -12.22 -15.91 16.03
N MET A 335 -12.95 -15.78 17.12
CA MET A 335 -13.76 -16.88 17.67
C MET A 335 -14.81 -17.36 16.65
N ALA A 336 -15.47 -16.46 15.94
CA ALA A 336 -16.41 -16.79 14.86
C ALA A 336 -15.72 -17.52 13.70
N GLN A 337 -14.49 -17.14 13.35
CA GLN A 337 -13.68 -17.86 12.36
C GLN A 337 -13.28 -19.26 12.86
N GLN A 338 -12.83 -19.38 14.11
CA GLN A 338 -12.44 -20.66 14.72
C GLN A 338 -13.60 -21.65 14.84
N ARG A 339 -14.82 -21.19 15.12
CA ARG A 339 -16.01 -22.07 15.09
C ARG A 339 -16.26 -22.73 13.73
N ARG A 340 -15.65 -22.20 12.66
CA ARG A 340 -15.62 -22.82 11.32
C ARG A 340 -14.38 -23.71 11.10
N HIS A 341 -13.66 -24.04 12.18
CA HIS A 341 -12.51 -24.95 12.17
C HIS A 341 -11.34 -24.48 11.26
N VAL A 342 -11.11 -23.17 11.13
CA VAL A 342 -9.93 -22.64 10.44
C VAL A 342 -8.77 -22.52 11.44
N ASN A 343 -7.85 -23.47 11.42
CA ASN A 343 -6.58 -23.37 12.15
C ASN A 343 -5.51 -22.75 11.25
N GLN A 344 -5.18 -21.49 11.51
CA GLN A 344 -4.20 -20.75 10.69
C GLN A 344 -2.77 -21.25 10.85
N ASP A 345 -2.41 -21.76 12.03
CA ASP A 345 -1.05 -22.28 12.30
C ASP A 345 -0.80 -23.58 11.51
N HIS A 346 -1.74 -24.51 11.55
CA HIS A 346 -1.68 -25.73 10.75
C HIS A 346 -1.71 -25.44 9.24
N MET A 347 -2.37 -24.37 8.83
CA MET A 347 -2.34 -23.94 7.42
C MET A 347 -0.98 -23.41 7.00
N ALA A 348 -0.28 -22.67 7.87
CA ALA A 348 1.02 -22.11 7.57
C ALA A 348 2.07 -23.19 7.22
N GLU A 349 1.90 -24.41 7.75
CA GLU A 349 2.77 -25.57 7.46
C GLU A 349 2.77 -25.96 5.96
N TYR A 350 1.70 -25.61 5.23
CA TYR A 350 1.58 -25.89 3.80
C TYR A 350 2.17 -24.80 2.89
N PHE A 351 2.69 -23.71 3.44
CA PHE A 351 3.18 -22.58 2.65
C PHE A 351 4.64 -22.22 2.94
N PRO A 352 5.59 -23.13 2.74
CA PRO A 352 7.02 -22.80 2.88
C PRO A 352 7.41 -21.72 1.88
N LEU A 353 8.03 -20.65 2.35
CA LEU A 353 8.30 -19.43 1.58
C LEU A 353 8.96 -19.68 0.22
N GLN A 354 10.01 -20.50 0.18
CA GLN A 354 10.75 -20.77 -1.07
C GLN A 354 9.90 -21.52 -2.10
N HIS A 355 9.03 -22.43 -1.66
CA HIS A 355 8.10 -23.12 -2.53
C HIS A 355 7.06 -22.14 -3.09
N VAL A 356 6.49 -21.28 -2.23
CA VAL A 356 5.51 -20.27 -2.63
C VAL A 356 6.10 -19.32 -3.67
N ILE A 357 7.31 -18.79 -3.44
CA ILE A 357 8.01 -17.92 -4.40
C ILE A 357 8.17 -18.63 -5.76
N LYS A 358 8.67 -19.86 -5.75
CA LYS A 358 8.87 -20.65 -6.98
C LYS A 358 7.55 -20.77 -7.75
N VAL A 359 6.49 -21.22 -7.09
CA VAL A 359 5.18 -21.44 -7.73
C VAL A 359 4.59 -20.13 -8.24
N MET A 360 4.70 -19.04 -7.48
CA MET A 360 4.22 -17.72 -7.93
C MET A 360 4.94 -17.23 -9.18
N LEU A 361 6.26 -17.35 -9.23
CA LEU A 361 7.04 -16.98 -10.42
C LEU A 361 6.68 -17.85 -11.64
N GLU A 362 6.44 -19.13 -11.43
CA GLU A 362 5.93 -20.03 -12.48
C GLU A 362 4.54 -19.58 -12.98
N MET A 363 3.62 -19.22 -12.07
CA MET A 363 2.30 -18.71 -12.44
C MET A 363 2.40 -17.44 -13.29
N PHE A 364 3.18 -16.45 -12.86
CA PHE A 364 3.36 -15.22 -13.62
C PHE A 364 4.09 -15.43 -14.96
N SER A 365 5.00 -16.41 -15.01
CA SER A 365 5.64 -16.81 -16.27
C SER A 365 4.59 -17.36 -17.27
N GLU A 366 3.70 -18.23 -16.80
CA GLU A 366 2.60 -18.77 -17.60
C GLU A 366 1.63 -17.67 -18.05
N PHE A 367 1.17 -16.85 -17.10
CA PHE A 367 0.14 -15.84 -17.32
C PHE A 367 0.58 -14.73 -18.27
N LEU A 368 1.80 -14.24 -18.10
CA LEU A 368 2.31 -13.09 -18.84
C LEU A 368 3.21 -13.46 -19.99
N LYS A 369 3.41 -14.76 -20.27
CA LYS A 369 4.32 -15.24 -21.32
C LYS A 369 5.71 -14.63 -21.19
N ILE A 370 6.28 -14.72 -19.99
CA ILE A 370 7.64 -14.26 -19.68
C ILE A 370 8.45 -15.44 -19.12
N GLN A 371 9.75 -15.41 -19.32
CA GLN A 371 10.66 -16.38 -18.72
C GLN A 371 11.41 -15.73 -17.56
N ILE A 372 11.26 -16.25 -16.34
CA ILE A 372 11.91 -15.76 -15.15
C ILE A 372 13.01 -16.74 -14.73
N CYS A 373 14.27 -16.33 -14.89
CA CYS A 373 15.45 -17.17 -14.66
C CYS A 373 16.20 -16.68 -13.42
N PRO A 374 16.50 -17.57 -12.43
CA PRO A 374 17.25 -17.16 -11.24
C PRO A 374 18.70 -16.79 -11.62
N ILE A 375 19.24 -15.78 -10.94
CA ILE A 375 20.63 -15.35 -11.04
C ILE A 375 21.40 -15.99 -9.90
N SER A 376 22.58 -16.56 -10.20
CA SER A 376 23.39 -17.23 -9.19
C SER A 376 23.95 -16.23 -8.15
N PRO A 377 24.11 -16.64 -6.89
CA PRO A 377 24.68 -15.77 -5.85
C PRO A 377 26.06 -15.18 -6.22
N ASP A 378 26.88 -15.95 -6.96
CA ASP A 378 28.21 -15.48 -7.40
C ASP A 378 28.15 -14.32 -8.37
N GLN A 379 27.10 -14.24 -9.18
CA GLN A 379 26.88 -13.12 -10.13
C GLN A 379 26.31 -11.86 -9.43
N LEU A 380 25.72 -12.01 -8.24
CA LEU A 380 25.02 -10.95 -7.51
C LEU A 380 25.91 -10.13 -6.58
N LYS A 381 27.14 -10.51 -6.32
CA LYS A 381 28.01 -9.98 -5.24
C LYS A 381 28.00 -8.45 -5.07
N ASP A 382 28.06 -7.70 -6.19
CA ASP A 382 28.12 -6.23 -6.17
C ASP A 382 26.76 -5.56 -6.42
N SER A 383 25.68 -6.34 -6.48
CA SER A 383 24.36 -5.91 -6.91
C SER A 383 23.28 -6.14 -5.85
N ILE A 384 23.63 -6.70 -4.71
CA ILE A 384 22.70 -6.99 -3.59
C ILE A 384 23.19 -6.32 -2.31
N TRP A 385 22.27 -5.83 -1.51
CA TRP A 385 22.52 -5.15 -0.23
C TRP A 385 22.48 -6.07 0.98
N HIS A 386 22.11 -7.35 0.77
CA HIS A 386 22.13 -8.39 1.80
C HIS A 386 22.17 -9.77 1.14
N GLN A 387 22.79 -10.75 1.81
CA GLN A 387 22.93 -12.12 1.30
C GLN A 387 21.61 -12.86 1.06
N ASP A 388 20.55 -12.48 1.75
CA ASP A 388 19.21 -13.08 1.61
C ASP A 388 18.41 -12.52 0.43
N VAL A 389 18.93 -11.52 -0.27
CA VAL A 389 18.29 -10.95 -1.46
C VAL A 389 18.42 -11.93 -2.62
N GLN A 390 17.30 -12.25 -3.23
CA GLN A 390 17.24 -13.11 -4.42
C GLN A 390 16.97 -12.25 -5.65
N ALA A 391 17.51 -12.66 -6.79
CA ALA A 391 17.29 -11.95 -8.04
C ALA A 391 17.10 -12.88 -9.24
N TRP A 392 16.33 -12.40 -10.20
CA TRP A 392 16.01 -13.09 -11.45
C TRP A 392 16.21 -12.17 -12.63
N ALA A 393 16.65 -12.74 -13.75
CA ALA A 393 16.60 -12.13 -15.07
C ALA A 393 15.30 -12.52 -15.77
N VAL A 394 14.62 -11.55 -16.37
CA VAL A 394 13.31 -11.73 -16.98
C VAL A 394 13.39 -11.47 -18.49
N TRP A 395 12.76 -12.35 -19.26
CA TRP A 395 12.82 -12.37 -20.71
C TRP A 395 11.42 -12.56 -21.29
N GLU A 396 11.22 -12.05 -22.51
CA GLU A 396 10.01 -12.35 -23.28
C GLU A 396 9.97 -13.83 -23.70
N ASP A 397 8.80 -14.43 -23.58
CA ASP A 397 8.50 -15.78 -24.10
C ASP A 397 7.34 -15.76 -25.13
N GLU A 398 6.74 -14.59 -25.39
CA GLU A 398 5.80 -14.42 -26.49
C GLU A 398 6.50 -14.67 -27.83
N ALA A 399 5.87 -15.41 -28.76
CA ALA A 399 6.50 -15.89 -29.97
C ALA A 399 7.17 -14.80 -30.84
N ALA A 400 6.55 -13.62 -30.90
CA ALA A 400 7.08 -12.49 -31.70
C ALA A 400 8.28 -11.77 -31.03
N LEU A 401 8.44 -11.88 -29.73
CA LEU A 401 9.44 -11.15 -28.92
C LEU A 401 10.39 -12.10 -28.18
N LYS A 402 10.27 -13.39 -28.43
CA LYS A 402 10.94 -14.46 -27.69
C LYS A 402 12.44 -14.22 -27.56
N GLY A 403 12.91 -14.22 -26.32
CA GLY A 403 14.31 -14.03 -25.99
C GLY A 403 14.76 -12.58 -25.86
N GLN A 404 13.87 -11.60 -26.04
CA GLN A 404 14.18 -10.20 -25.71
C GLN A 404 14.28 -10.06 -24.19
N PHE A 405 15.31 -9.37 -23.72
CA PHE A 405 15.49 -9.09 -22.30
C PHE A 405 14.51 -8.00 -21.83
N ILE A 406 13.85 -8.24 -20.72
CA ILE A 406 12.89 -7.32 -20.09
C ILE A 406 13.57 -6.52 -18.98
N GLY A 407 14.21 -7.21 -18.01
CA GLY A 407 14.79 -6.55 -16.86
C GLY A 407 15.20 -7.54 -15.76
N TYR A 408 15.50 -6.99 -14.58
CA TYR A 408 15.84 -7.74 -13.39
C TYR A 408 14.76 -7.59 -12.33
N LEU A 409 14.45 -8.68 -11.64
CA LEU A 409 13.55 -8.72 -10.49
C LEU A 409 14.36 -9.05 -9.24
N TYR A 410 14.29 -8.20 -8.21
CA TYR A 410 14.91 -8.44 -6.92
C TYR A 410 13.85 -8.65 -5.85
N MET A 411 14.04 -9.63 -4.99
CA MET A 411 13.17 -9.88 -3.83
C MET A 411 13.96 -9.87 -2.54
N ASP A 412 13.54 -9.03 -1.61
CA ASP A 412 14.08 -8.91 -0.26
C ASP A 412 12.98 -9.15 0.76
N LEU A 413 12.73 -10.41 1.09
CA LEU A 413 11.53 -10.85 1.83
C LEU A 413 11.75 -11.06 3.32
N LEU A 414 12.99 -11.40 3.73
CA LEU A 414 13.25 -11.76 5.12
C LEU A 414 13.39 -10.52 6.01
N SER A 415 12.82 -10.62 7.20
CA SER A 415 12.97 -9.60 8.24
C SER A 415 14.38 -9.58 8.80
N ARG A 416 14.89 -8.38 9.08
CA ARG A 416 16.16 -8.17 9.77
C ARG A 416 16.19 -6.79 10.43
N ASP A 417 17.13 -6.61 11.35
CA ASP A 417 17.35 -5.31 11.99
C ASP A 417 17.64 -4.21 10.94
N ASN A 418 17.09 -3.03 11.20
CA ASN A 418 17.25 -1.84 10.37
C ASN A 418 16.63 -1.89 8.96
N LYS A 419 15.87 -2.94 8.63
CA LYS A 419 15.03 -2.97 7.44
C LYS A 419 13.70 -2.30 7.72
N TYR A 420 13.12 -1.66 6.70
CA TYR A 420 11.73 -1.17 6.78
C TYR A 420 10.80 -2.30 7.24
N LYS A 421 10.05 -2.02 8.32
CA LYS A 421 9.13 -3.00 8.91
C LYS A 421 7.87 -3.09 8.06
N GLY A 422 7.92 -3.90 7.01
CA GLY A 422 6.74 -4.36 6.29
C GLY A 422 6.07 -5.54 7.00
N ASN A 423 5.08 -6.15 6.36
CA ASN A 423 4.36 -7.30 6.89
C ASN A 423 5.30 -8.53 6.93
N GLN A 424 5.61 -9.06 8.12
CA GLN A 424 6.75 -9.96 8.34
C GLN A 424 6.39 -11.40 8.74
N ASN A 425 5.11 -11.76 8.82
CA ASN A 425 4.70 -13.10 9.25
C ASN A 425 4.38 -14.00 8.07
N VAL A 426 4.98 -15.20 8.02
CA VAL A 426 4.71 -16.21 6.97
C VAL A 426 3.41 -16.95 7.28
N ASN A 427 2.30 -16.29 7.10
CA ASN A 427 0.96 -16.88 7.08
C ASN A 427 0.33 -16.60 5.71
N LEU A 428 -0.89 -17.07 5.47
CA LEU A 428 -1.57 -16.84 4.19
C LEU A 428 -1.69 -15.34 3.84
N GLN A 429 -1.81 -14.45 4.83
CA GLN A 429 -1.84 -13.01 4.59
C GLN A 429 -0.53 -12.50 3.98
N CYS A 430 0.60 -13.10 4.31
CA CYS A 430 1.88 -12.75 3.68
C CYS A 430 1.97 -13.21 2.24
N ILE A 431 1.36 -14.37 1.91
CA ILE A 431 1.25 -14.82 0.53
C ILE A 431 0.40 -13.84 -0.27
N VAL A 432 -0.71 -13.38 0.30
CA VAL A 432 -1.56 -12.34 -0.30
C VAL A 432 -0.76 -11.05 -0.52
N SER A 433 0.01 -10.61 0.49
CA SER A 433 0.87 -9.43 0.37
C SER A 433 1.97 -9.64 -0.69
N LEU A 434 2.55 -10.84 -0.79
CA LEU A 434 3.56 -11.14 -1.79
C LEU A 434 2.98 -11.12 -3.22
N PHE A 435 1.75 -11.62 -3.42
CA PHE A 435 1.04 -11.47 -4.71
C PHE A 435 0.76 -10.01 -5.04
N HIS A 436 0.39 -9.22 -4.03
CA HIS A 436 0.18 -7.79 -4.17
C HIS A 436 1.45 -7.07 -4.65
N GLU A 437 2.56 -7.22 -3.91
CA GLU A 437 3.84 -6.56 -4.22
C GLU A 437 4.43 -7.07 -5.55
N LEU A 438 4.31 -8.37 -5.82
CA LEU A 438 4.74 -8.91 -7.11
C LEU A 438 3.83 -8.42 -8.24
N GLY A 439 2.58 -8.08 -7.96
CA GLY A 439 1.66 -7.41 -8.88
C GLY A 439 2.20 -6.08 -9.37
N HIS A 440 2.76 -5.25 -8.50
CA HIS A 440 3.48 -4.04 -8.89
C HIS A 440 4.75 -4.38 -9.67
N GLY A 441 5.53 -5.35 -9.21
CA GLY A 441 6.76 -5.77 -9.87
C GLY A 441 6.56 -6.29 -11.30
N VAL A 442 5.52 -7.10 -11.54
CA VAL A 442 5.22 -7.59 -12.90
C VAL A 442 4.65 -6.49 -13.79
N HIS A 443 3.91 -5.53 -13.24
CA HIS A 443 3.48 -4.35 -13.97
C HIS A 443 4.69 -3.54 -14.48
N ASP A 444 5.69 -3.34 -13.62
CA ASP A 444 6.95 -2.67 -14.01
C ASP A 444 7.71 -3.47 -15.08
N LEU A 445 7.74 -4.79 -14.98
CA LEU A 445 8.45 -5.63 -15.94
C LEU A 445 7.81 -5.62 -17.35
N VAL A 446 6.47 -5.68 -17.43
CA VAL A 446 5.80 -5.82 -18.73
C VAL A 446 5.35 -4.51 -19.35
N ALA A 447 5.46 -3.37 -18.65
CA ALA A 447 5.14 -2.07 -19.21
C ALA A 447 6.00 -1.74 -20.45
N ARG A 448 5.42 -1.06 -21.45
CA ARG A 448 6.03 -0.71 -22.75
C ARG A 448 5.88 0.78 -23.01
N THR A 449 6.34 1.59 -22.08
CA THR A 449 6.29 3.05 -22.20
C THR A 449 7.59 3.62 -22.74
N ASN A 450 7.50 4.70 -23.50
CA ASN A 450 8.68 5.44 -23.99
C ASN A 450 9.23 6.40 -22.91
N TYR A 451 8.37 6.81 -21.96
CA TYR A 451 8.73 7.77 -20.94
C TYR A 451 8.72 7.12 -19.56
N VAL A 452 9.86 7.16 -18.89
CA VAL A 452 10.03 6.59 -17.55
C VAL A 452 9.05 7.17 -16.52
N ALA A 453 8.57 8.39 -16.75
CA ALA A 453 7.57 9.04 -15.91
C ALA A 453 6.24 8.28 -15.81
N PHE A 454 5.99 7.35 -16.74
CA PHE A 454 4.76 6.55 -16.84
C PHE A 454 5.01 5.05 -16.76
N HIS A 455 6.27 4.65 -16.51
CA HIS A 455 6.62 3.23 -16.58
C HIS A 455 6.01 2.44 -15.43
N GLY A 456 5.40 1.31 -15.76
CA GLY A 456 4.83 0.37 -14.79
C GLY A 456 3.76 1.00 -13.91
N HIS A 457 3.88 0.78 -12.62
CA HIS A 457 2.91 1.26 -11.62
C HIS A 457 3.02 2.78 -11.32
N ARG A 458 3.79 3.56 -12.09
CA ARG A 458 3.85 5.04 -11.99
C ARG A 458 2.58 5.70 -12.54
N SER A 459 1.48 5.40 -11.89
CA SER A 459 0.14 5.90 -12.16
C SER A 459 -0.49 6.41 -10.85
N PRO A 460 -1.67 7.04 -10.87
CA PRO A 460 -2.37 7.38 -9.64
C PRO A 460 -2.53 6.17 -8.71
N PRO A 461 -2.30 6.31 -7.39
CA PRO A 461 -2.36 5.19 -6.46
C PRO A 461 -3.68 4.42 -6.47
N ASP A 462 -4.81 5.08 -6.69
CA ASP A 462 -6.14 4.46 -6.79
C ASP A 462 -6.31 3.58 -8.04
N PHE A 463 -5.45 3.75 -9.07
CA PHE A 463 -5.34 2.84 -10.20
C PHE A 463 -4.27 1.76 -9.96
N ALA A 464 -3.06 2.14 -9.54
CA ALA A 464 -1.96 1.21 -9.29
C ALA A 464 -2.34 0.12 -8.29
N GLU A 465 -2.96 0.52 -7.17
CA GLU A 465 -3.43 -0.40 -6.13
C GLU A 465 -4.58 -1.32 -6.61
N ALA A 466 -5.41 -0.85 -7.53
CA ALA A 466 -6.48 -1.68 -8.06
C ALA A 466 -5.93 -2.90 -8.82
N LEU A 467 -4.81 -2.75 -9.52
CA LEU A 467 -4.19 -3.82 -10.30
C LEU A 467 -3.50 -4.86 -9.39
N SER A 468 -2.73 -4.41 -8.40
CA SER A 468 -2.06 -5.30 -7.44
C SER A 468 -3.05 -6.06 -6.56
N VAL A 469 -4.07 -5.36 -6.05
CA VAL A 469 -5.13 -5.98 -5.24
C VAL A 469 -5.99 -6.98 -6.03
N MET A 470 -6.17 -6.78 -7.33
CA MET A 470 -6.87 -7.76 -8.17
C MET A 470 -6.15 -9.12 -8.14
N LEU A 471 -4.83 -9.12 -8.20
CA LEU A 471 -4.02 -10.35 -8.19
C LEU A 471 -4.09 -11.12 -6.87
N GLU A 472 -4.40 -10.46 -5.74
CA GLU A 472 -4.65 -11.14 -4.47
C GLU A 472 -5.76 -12.21 -4.57
N LYS A 473 -6.69 -12.08 -5.53
CA LYS A 473 -7.81 -13.03 -5.69
C LYS A 473 -7.33 -14.45 -6.02
N TRP A 474 -6.21 -14.61 -6.72
CA TRP A 474 -5.63 -15.93 -7.01
C TRP A 474 -5.23 -16.70 -5.75
N CYS A 475 -4.84 -16.00 -4.68
CA CYS A 475 -4.54 -16.62 -3.39
C CYS A 475 -5.76 -17.26 -2.69
N TRP A 476 -6.97 -17.04 -3.21
CA TRP A 476 -8.21 -17.53 -2.62
C TRP A 476 -8.94 -18.55 -3.50
N MET A 477 -8.37 -18.86 -4.67
CA MET A 477 -8.93 -19.87 -5.58
C MET A 477 -8.39 -21.24 -5.23
N GLU A 478 -9.29 -22.23 -5.15
CA GLU A 478 -8.92 -23.59 -4.79
C GLU A 478 -7.83 -24.18 -5.67
N PRO A 479 -7.85 -24.09 -7.02
CA PRO A 479 -6.80 -24.62 -7.87
C PRO A 479 -5.43 -24.01 -7.58
N GLU A 480 -5.41 -22.69 -7.31
CA GLU A 480 -4.16 -21.97 -7.04
C GLU A 480 -3.64 -22.25 -5.63
N LEU A 481 -4.53 -22.33 -4.64
CA LEU A 481 -4.17 -22.74 -3.29
C LEU A 481 -3.59 -24.16 -3.24
N LYS A 482 -4.14 -25.10 -4.04
CA LYS A 482 -3.55 -26.44 -4.18
C LYS A 482 -2.16 -26.42 -4.79
N ARG A 483 -1.93 -25.54 -5.76
CA ARG A 483 -0.64 -25.37 -6.43
C ARG A 483 0.39 -24.72 -5.50
N LEU A 484 -0.01 -23.71 -4.74
CA LEU A 484 0.82 -23.00 -3.77
C LEU A 484 1.11 -23.85 -2.52
N GLY A 485 0.19 -24.74 -2.14
CA GLY A 485 0.25 -25.51 -0.90
C GLY A 485 1.05 -26.78 -1.02
N LEU A 486 2.21 -26.82 -0.36
CA LEU A 486 3.04 -28.01 -0.17
C LEU A 486 3.49 -28.07 1.29
N HIS A 487 3.17 -29.18 1.99
CA HIS A 487 3.58 -29.30 3.39
C HIS A 487 5.12 -29.25 3.52
N TYR A 488 5.64 -28.49 4.50
CA TYR A 488 7.06 -28.19 4.64
C TYR A 488 7.95 -29.46 4.76
N THR A 489 7.41 -30.56 5.31
CA THR A 489 8.11 -31.86 5.38
C THR A 489 8.46 -32.45 4.02
N ARG A 490 7.87 -31.91 2.93
CA ARG A 490 8.16 -32.37 1.56
C ARG A 490 9.20 -31.51 0.85
N THR A 491 9.64 -30.43 1.48
CA THR A 491 10.63 -29.50 0.88
C THR A 491 12.07 -29.89 1.19
N ASN A 492 12.31 -30.56 2.34
CA ASN A 492 13.63 -30.90 2.80
C ASN A 492 13.59 -32.19 3.64
N PRO A 493 14.47 -33.23 3.38
CA PRO A 493 14.54 -34.45 4.16
C PRO A 493 14.77 -34.22 5.67
N GLN A 494 15.61 -33.24 6.03
CA GLN A 494 15.87 -32.90 7.43
C GLN A 494 14.63 -32.42 8.18
N LEU A 495 13.80 -31.61 7.52
CA LEU A 495 12.54 -31.16 8.11
C LEU A 495 11.53 -32.27 8.30
N LYS A 496 11.52 -33.25 7.38
CA LYS A 496 10.73 -34.46 7.52
C LYS A 496 11.20 -35.30 8.73
N ASP A 497 12.50 -35.50 8.87
CA ASP A 497 13.06 -36.28 9.98
C ASP A 497 12.85 -35.61 11.34
N ASN A 498 12.89 -34.27 11.37
CA ASN A 498 12.56 -33.50 12.56
C ASN A 498 11.09 -33.70 12.96
N TRP A 499 10.18 -33.58 11.98
CA TRP A 499 8.75 -33.78 12.22
C TRP A 499 8.44 -35.17 12.78
N LEU A 500 9.03 -36.23 12.20
CA LEU A 500 8.84 -37.60 12.68
C LEU A 500 9.37 -37.83 14.10
N ARG A 501 10.40 -37.07 14.50
CA ARG A 501 10.93 -37.15 15.89
C ARG A 501 10.02 -36.41 16.88
N GLU A 502 9.38 -35.34 16.44
CA GLU A 502 8.46 -34.53 17.27
C GLU A 502 7.08 -35.17 17.38
N HIS A 503 6.69 -36.02 16.41
CA HIS A 503 5.41 -36.72 16.32
C HIS A 503 5.57 -38.23 16.21
N PRO A 504 6.08 -38.91 17.26
CA PRO A 504 6.38 -40.34 17.20
C PRO A 504 5.09 -41.15 17.05
N GLY A 505 5.02 -41.96 16.00
CA GLY A 505 3.88 -42.84 15.71
C GLY A 505 2.73 -42.18 14.92
N GLU A 506 2.84 -40.92 14.56
CA GLU A 506 1.89 -40.27 13.69
C GLU A 506 2.25 -40.43 12.21
N GLU A 507 1.23 -40.47 11.36
CA GLU A 507 1.42 -40.45 9.90
C GLU A 507 1.78 -39.05 9.43
N LEU A 508 2.71 -38.97 8.45
CA LEU A 508 3.10 -37.72 7.84
C LEU A 508 1.85 -36.99 7.26
N PRO A 509 1.74 -35.68 7.48
CA PRO A 509 0.69 -34.89 6.86
C PRO A 509 0.64 -35.05 5.33
N PRO A 510 -0.53 -34.91 4.70
CA PRO A 510 -0.65 -34.92 3.25
C PRO A 510 0.33 -33.96 2.59
N ALA A 511 0.89 -34.36 1.44
CA ALA A 511 1.86 -33.51 0.74
C ALA A 511 1.22 -32.19 0.26
N GLN A 512 -0.01 -32.27 -0.25
CA GLN A 512 -0.78 -31.11 -0.68
C GLN A 512 -1.82 -30.73 0.38
N ILE A 513 -2.15 -29.46 0.43
CA ILE A 513 -3.20 -28.93 1.32
C ILE A 513 -4.53 -29.66 1.07
N PRO A 514 -5.18 -30.23 2.10
CA PRO A 514 -6.43 -30.92 1.96
C PRO A 514 -7.58 -30.03 1.46
N HIS A 515 -8.45 -30.59 0.61
CA HIS A 515 -9.58 -29.87 0.03
C HIS A 515 -10.53 -29.27 1.09
N ASP A 516 -10.80 -30.02 2.16
CA ASP A 516 -11.65 -29.54 3.25
C ASP A 516 -11.02 -28.34 4.00
N MET A 517 -9.68 -28.31 4.11
CA MET A 517 -8.94 -27.19 4.69
C MET A 517 -9.06 -25.94 3.82
N ILE A 518 -8.90 -26.06 2.49
CA ILE A 518 -9.12 -24.96 1.55
C ILE A 518 -10.55 -24.44 1.63
N ARG A 519 -11.54 -25.32 1.64
CA ARG A 519 -12.94 -24.95 1.73
C ARG A 519 -13.25 -24.19 3.03
N ARG A 520 -12.75 -24.66 4.17
CA ARG A 520 -12.90 -23.97 5.46
C ARG A 520 -12.25 -22.59 5.44
N LEU A 521 -11.07 -22.49 4.85
CA LEU A 521 -10.34 -21.23 4.69
C LEU A 521 -11.14 -20.21 3.88
N THR A 522 -11.60 -20.60 2.69
CA THR A 522 -12.35 -19.69 1.80
C THR A 522 -13.69 -19.30 2.40
N GLN A 523 -14.37 -20.20 3.09
CA GLN A 523 -15.59 -19.88 3.85
C GLN A 523 -15.31 -19.00 5.07
N GLY A 524 -14.18 -19.24 5.77
CA GLY A 524 -13.75 -18.43 6.92
C GLY A 524 -13.47 -16.98 6.56
N ARG A 525 -13.00 -16.70 5.34
CA ARG A 525 -12.77 -15.36 4.82
C ARG A 525 -14.03 -14.50 4.77
N GLN A 526 -15.20 -15.10 4.54
CA GLN A 526 -16.45 -14.38 4.45
C GLN A 526 -17.02 -13.96 5.82
N VAL A 527 -16.51 -14.56 6.91
CA VAL A 527 -16.93 -14.23 8.26
C VAL A 527 -16.47 -12.79 8.58
N THR A 528 -17.43 -11.93 8.93
CA THR A 528 -17.21 -10.53 9.26
C THR A 528 -16.59 -9.66 8.14
N ARG A 529 -16.56 -10.15 6.90
CA ARG A 529 -15.97 -9.41 5.77
C ARG A 529 -16.66 -8.06 5.54
N SER A 530 -17.99 -8.00 5.65
CA SER A 530 -18.75 -6.76 5.56
C SER A 530 -18.32 -5.75 6.63
N LEU A 531 -18.07 -6.20 7.86
CA LEU A 531 -17.62 -5.36 8.98
C LEU A 531 -16.19 -4.86 8.75
N TRP A 532 -15.32 -5.66 8.13
CA TRP A 532 -13.99 -5.22 7.75
C TRP A 532 -14.05 -4.06 6.74
N PHE A 533 -14.90 -4.19 5.69
CA PHE A 533 -15.09 -3.11 4.72
C PHE A 533 -15.74 -1.87 5.33
N LEU A 534 -16.70 -2.04 6.23
CA LEU A 534 -17.30 -0.92 6.96
C LEU A 534 -16.27 -0.20 7.86
N ARG A 535 -15.34 -0.94 8.46
CA ARG A 535 -14.21 -0.34 9.19
C ARG A 535 -13.29 0.45 8.26
N GLN A 536 -12.94 -0.06 7.07
CA GLN A 536 -12.17 0.70 6.09
C GLN A 536 -12.91 1.96 5.63
N MET A 537 -14.23 1.88 5.56
CA MET A 537 -15.07 3.02 5.23
C MET A 537 -15.06 4.12 6.30
N VAL A 538 -14.84 3.78 7.58
CA VAL A 538 -14.61 4.79 8.64
C VAL A 538 -13.43 5.67 8.27
N TYR A 539 -12.31 5.09 7.85
CA TYR A 539 -11.12 5.85 7.45
C TYR A 539 -11.35 6.67 6.18
N ALA A 540 -12.02 6.11 5.17
CA ALA A 540 -12.31 6.83 3.93
C ALA A 540 -13.27 8.01 4.15
N ARG A 541 -14.31 7.83 4.97
CA ARG A 541 -15.24 8.90 5.35
C ARG A 541 -14.58 9.95 6.23
N PHE A 542 -13.72 9.54 7.16
CA PHE A 542 -12.94 10.46 7.97
C PHE A 542 -11.99 11.30 7.12
N ASP A 543 -11.27 10.67 6.19
CA ASP A 543 -10.42 11.34 5.21
C ASP A 543 -11.18 12.43 4.45
N MET A 544 -12.33 12.08 3.87
CA MET A 544 -13.16 13.04 3.14
C MET A 544 -13.73 14.13 4.05
N ALA A 545 -14.15 13.79 5.27
CA ALA A 545 -14.71 14.78 6.21
C ALA A 545 -13.70 15.88 6.57
N VAL A 546 -12.43 15.52 6.79
CA VAL A 546 -11.39 16.49 7.17
C VAL A 546 -10.78 17.20 5.97
N HIS A 547 -10.76 16.60 4.77
CA HIS A 547 -10.16 17.18 3.57
C HIS A 547 -11.17 17.80 2.60
N HIS A 548 -12.49 17.66 2.84
CA HIS A 548 -13.57 18.27 2.04
C HIS A 548 -14.58 19.04 2.90
N PRO A 549 -14.14 19.94 3.80
CA PRO A 549 -15.03 20.77 4.58
C PRO A 549 -15.72 21.82 3.67
N LYS A 550 -16.94 22.24 4.02
CA LYS A 550 -17.67 23.31 3.31
C LYS A 550 -16.92 24.63 3.36
N SER A 551 -16.25 24.92 4.46
CA SER A 551 -15.43 26.12 4.65
C SER A 551 -14.26 25.87 5.60
N HIS A 552 -13.24 26.75 5.53
CA HIS A 552 -12.14 26.73 6.49
C HIS A 552 -12.61 27.02 7.94
N ALA A 553 -13.62 27.87 8.10
CA ALA A 553 -14.19 28.19 9.40
C ALA A 553 -14.90 26.98 10.05
N GLU A 554 -15.51 26.11 9.26
CA GLU A 554 -16.08 24.84 9.72
C GLU A 554 -14.96 23.90 10.15
N LEU A 555 -13.91 23.78 9.35
CA LEU A 555 -12.76 22.92 9.65
C LEU A 555 -12.04 23.30 10.94
N LEU A 556 -11.87 24.61 11.20
CA LEU A 556 -11.28 25.12 12.45
C LEU A 556 -12.03 24.66 13.70
N LYS A 557 -13.37 24.60 13.61
CA LYS A 557 -14.26 24.21 14.73
C LYS A 557 -14.43 22.70 14.85
N MET A 558 -13.98 21.94 13.86
CA MET A 558 -14.19 20.49 13.81
C MET A 558 -13.36 19.79 14.88
N ASP A 559 -14.04 18.96 15.68
CA ASP A 559 -13.42 18.00 16.58
C ASP A 559 -13.16 16.69 15.84
N PHE A 560 -11.93 16.46 15.44
CA PHE A 560 -11.54 15.30 14.64
C PHE A 560 -11.73 13.98 15.42
N THR A 561 -11.49 13.98 16.73
CA THR A 561 -11.71 12.81 17.57
C THR A 561 -13.19 12.44 17.59
N LYS A 562 -14.06 13.42 17.77
CA LYS A 562 -15.50 13.21 17.76
C LYS A 562 -15.98 12.69 16.39
N VAL A 563 -15.53 13.31 15.30
CA VAL A 563 -15.89 12.87 13.92
C VAL A 563 -15.48 11.42 13.69
N TYR A 564 -14.28 11.02 14.14
CA TYR A 564 -13.80 9.66 14.00
C TYR A 564 -14.68 8.65 14.76
N TYR A 565 -14.97 8.93 16.02
CA TYR A 565 -15.78 8.02 16.84
C TYR A 565 -17.25 7.97 16.38
N ASP A 566 -17.84 9.09 15.96
CA ASP A 566 -19.20 9.10 15.38
C ASP A 566 -19.27 8.23 14.11
N LEU A 567 -18.26 8.29 13.25
CA LEU A 567 -18.16 7.43 12.07
C LEU A 567 -17.93 5.96 12.43
N MET A 568 -17.14 5.69 13.46
CA MET A 568 -16.91 4.34 13.96
C MET A 568 -18.21 3.69 14.45
N GLU A 569 -18.99 4.39 15.25
CA GLU A 569 -20.30 3.89 15.72
C GLU A 569 -21.28 3.70 14.56
N LYS A 570 -21.34 4.66 13.65
CA LYS A 570 -22.27 4.63 12.53
C LYS A 570 -21.96 3.51 11.53
N LEU A 571 -20.69 3.32 11.19
CA LEU A 571 -20.26 2.46 10.07
C LEU A 571 -19.73 1.11 10.54
N TRP A 572 -18.76 1.11 11.46
CA TRP A 572 -18.20 -0.14 11.96
C TRP A 572 -19.14 -0.84 12.97
N LEU A 573 -20.16 -0.12 13.46
CA LEU A 573 -21.20 -0.64 14.36
C LEU A 573 -20.65 -1.08 15.72
N VAL A 574 -19.51 -0.54 16.15
CA VAL A 574 -18.93 -0.76 17.48
C VAL A 574 -19.18 0.48 18.32
N ARG A 575 -19.45 0.28 19.62
CA ARG A 575 -19.66 1.36 20.58
C ARG A 575 -18.34 2.12 20.83
N ALA A 576 -18.37 3.43 20.81
CA ALA A 576 -17.21 4.24 21.21
C ALA A 576 -16.85 3.99 22.68
N PRO A 577 -15.57 4.11 23.06
CA PRO A 577 -15.17 4.15 24.45
C PRO A 577 -15.90 5.26 25.22
N GLU A 578 -16.01 5.11 26.54
CA GLU A 578 -16.51 6.20 27.39
C GLU A 578 -15.65 7.46 27.24
N PRO A 579 -16.18 8.66 27.48
CA PRO A 579 -15.47 9.91 27.21
C PRO A 579 -14.07 10.00 27.80
N GLU A 580 -13.88 9.46 29.04
CA GLU A 580 -12.60 9.41 29.74
C GLU A 580 -11.60 8.40 29.15
N ASP A 581 -12.09 7.40 28.44
CA ASP A 581 -11.32 6.34 27.79
C ASP A 581 -11.01 6.62 26.30
N LYS A 582 -11.54 7.73 25.77
CA LYS A 582 -11.28 8.12 24.37
C LYS A 582 -9.85 8.57 24.17
N GLY A 583 -9.19 7.97 23.19
CA GLY A 583 -7.89 8.41 22.69
C GLY A 583 -7.99 9.14 21.36
N TYR A 584 -6.87 9.21 20.65
CA TYR A 584 -6.74 9.95 19.38
C TYR A 584 -6.41 8.98 18.21
N PRO A 585 -7.38 8.19 17.73
CA PRO A 585 -7.09 7.18 16.69
C PRO A 585 -6.50 7.78 15.41
N HIS A 586 -6.76 9.05 15.13
CA HIS A 586 -6.20 9.77 13.98
C HIS A 586 -4.73 10.21 14.19
N ALA A 587 -4.19 10.06 15.39
CA ALA A 587 -2.79 10.40 15.69
C ALA A 587 -1.78 9.40 15.09
N ASP A 588 -2.23 8.22 14.66
CA ASP A 588 -1.42 7.18 14.00
C ASP A 588 -1.89 6.88 12.56
N LEU A 589 -2.68 7.76 11.95
CA LEU A 589 -3.12 7.61 10.56
C LEU A 589 -2.09 8.16 9.55
N GLY A 590 -0.88 7.57 9.54
CA GLY A 590 0.21 7.97 8.66
C GLY A 590 -0.16 8.04 7.19
N HIS A 591 -1.10 7.21 6.71
CA HIS A 591 -1.61 7.24 5.34
C HIS A 591 -2.15 8.62 4.94
N LEU A 592 -2.98 9.23 5.78
CA LEU A 592 -3.59 10.54 5.49
C LEU A 592 -2.59 11.69 5.55
N VAL A 593 -1.46 11.49 6.20
CA VAL A 593 -0.35 12.45 6.23
C VAL A 593 0.59 12.25 5.05
N SER A 594 0.79 11.01 4.60
CA SER A 594 1.88 10.59 3.71
C SER A 594 1.46 10.33 2.25
N GLY A 595 0.39 10.97 1.75
CA GLY A 595 0.07 10.95 0.32
C GLY A 595 -1.26 10.28 -0.06
N TYR A 596 -1.94 9.62 0.89
CA TYR A 596 -3.31 9.12 0.71
C TYR A 596 -4.38 10.10 1.21
N ASP A 597 -4.01 11.36 1.43
CA ASP A 597 -4.92 12.47 1.72
C ASP A 597 -5.95 12.64 0.59
N ALA A 598 -7.23 12.66 0.94
CA ALA A 598 -8.37 12.56 0.02
C ALA A 598 -8.29 11.35 -0.94
N GLY A 599 -7.65 10.26 -0.50
CA GLY A 599 -7.36 9.10 -1.32
C GLY A 599 -7.55 7.76 -0.63
N TYR A 600 -7.95 7.72 0.65
CA TYR A 600 -8.10 6.46 1.38
C TYR A 600 -9.19 5.56 0.79
N TYR A 601 -10.17 6.11 0.06
CA TYR A 601 -11.21 5.35 -0.64
C TYR A 601 -10.64 4.29 -1.61
N SER A 602 -9.40 4.46 -2.10
CA SER A 602 -8.74 3.50 -3.01
C SER A 602 -8.63 2.09 -2.41
N TYR A 603 -8.55 1.98 -1.08
CA TYR A 603 -8.57 0.68 -0.38
C TYR A 603 -9.92 -0.03 -0.40
N LEU A 604 -10.99 0.61 -0.83
CA LEU A 604 -12.34 0.00 -0.94
C LEU A 604 -12.55 -0.83 -2.21
N ARG A 605 -11.54 -0.97 -3.07
CA ARG A 605 -11.39 -2.05 -4.04
C ARG A 605 -12.42 -2.13 -5.19
N GLN A 606 -13.06 -1.02 -5.59
CA GLN A 606 -14.05 -1.05 -6.68
C GLN A 606 -13.48 -1.60 -8.00
N VAL A 607 -12.43 -0.97 -8.51
CA VAL A 607 -11.88 -1.25 -9.84
C VAL A 607 -11.28 -2.65 -9.97
N ASN A 608 -10.66 -3.18 -8.91
CA ASN A 608 -10.05 -4.50 -8.94
C ASN A 608 -11.08 -5.63 -9.08
N SER A 609 -12.24 -5.50 -8.42
CA SER A 609 -13.31 -6.49 -8.53
C SER A 609 -13.95 -6.47 -9.91
N GLU A 610 -14.12 -5.28 -10.49
CA GLU A 610 -14.62 -5.08 -11.84
C GLU A 610 -13.70 -5.71 -12.89
N LEU A 611 -12.39 -5.40 -12.82
CA LEU A 611 -11.40 -5.98 -13.74
C LEU A 611 -11.34 -7.51 -13.63
N PHE A 612 -11.37 -8.03 -12.41
CA PHE A 612 -11.36 -9.47 -12.20
C PHE A 612 -12.60 -10.14 -12.78
N GLU A 613 -13.80 -9.63 -12.48
CA GLU A 613 -15.05 -10.21 -12.94
C GLU A 613 -15.17 -10.16 -14.46
N SER A 614 -14.82 -9.02 -15.08
CA SER A 614 -14.92 -8.83 -16.53
C SER A 614 -13.88 -9.61 -17.33
N THR A 615 -12.77 -10.00 -16.69
CA THR A 615 -11.63 -10.58 -17.42
C THR A 615 -11.39 -12.04 -17.07
N PHE A 616 -11.48 -12.41 -15.78
CA PHE A 616 -10.92 -13.64 -15.23
C PHE A 616 -11.95 -14.55 -14.54
N LEU A 617 -13.20 -14.08 -14.35
CA LEU A 617 -14.19 -14.85 -13.55
C LEU A 617 -14.49 -16.22 -14.16
N GLU A 618 -14.61 -16.30 -15.48
CA GLU A 618 -14.94 -17.55 -16.19
C GLU A 618 -13.75 -18.52 -16.20
N ASP A 619 -12.57 -18.03 -16.55
CA ASP A 619 -11.31 -18.79 -16.56
C ASP A 619 -10.11 -17.93 -16.11
N PRO A 620 -9.71 -18.04 -14.82
CA PRO A 620 -8.57 -17.27 -14.28
C PRO A 620 -7.22 -17.60 -14.91
N ARG A 621 -7.12 -18.68 -15.69
CA ARG A 621 -5.91 -19.11 -16.40
C ARG A 621 -5.98 -18.89 -17.91
N SER A 622 -7.05 -18.32 -18.41
CA SER A 622 -7.24 -18.09 -19.84
C SER A 622 -6.08 -17.29 -20.43
N VAL A 623 -5.36 -17.90 -21.36
CA VAL A 623 -4.23 -17.26 -22.06
C VAL A 623 -4.68 -16.01 -22.81
N SER A 624 -5.87 -16.02 -23.39
CA SER A 624 -6.42 -14.86 -24.10
C SER A 624 -6.82 -13.73 -23.15
N ALA A 625 -7.35 -14.06 -21.98
CA ALA A 625 -7.69 -13.07 -20.96
C ALA A 625 -6.43 -12.37 -20.42
N TRP A 626 -5.36 -13.13 -20.15
CA TRP A 626 -4.08 -12.59 -19.70
C TRP A 626 -3.39 -11.76 -20.79
N ASP A 627 -3.44 -12.20 -22.05
CA ASP A 627 -2.91 -11.43 -23.18
C ASP A 627 -3.66 -10.09 -23.36
N ARG A 628 -5.00 -10.14 -23.27
CA ARG A 628 -5.84 -8.93 -23.29
C ARG A 628 -5.52 -8.00 -22.13
N TYR A 629 -5.36 -8.53 -20.89
CA TYR A 629 -5.03 -7.73 -19.72
C TYR A 629 -3.63 -7.13 -19.82
N ARG A 630 -2.62 -7.91 -20.23
CA ARG A 630 -1.26 -7.43 -20.45
C ARG A 630 -1.23 -6.28 -21.47
N LYS A 631 -1.76 -6.50 -22.67
CA LYS A 631 -1.72 -5.55 -23.79
C LYS A 631 -2.71 -4.39 -23.63
N GLY A 632 -3.83 -4.62 -22.95
CA GLY A 632 -4.89 -3.61 -22.80
C GLY A 632 -4.73 -2.72 -21.57
N ILE A 633 -3.98 -3.16 -20.55
CA ILE A 633 -3.78 -2.41 -19.29
C ILE A 633 -2.29 -2.28 -18.94
N LEU A 634 -1.57 -3.41 -18.72
CA LEU A 634 -0.25 -3.37 -18.10
C LEU A 634 0.81 -2.71 -18.96
N GLU A 635 0.82 -2.97 -20.27
CA GLU A 635 1.82 -2.42 -21.19
C GLU A 635 1.74 -0.89 -21.31
N PHE A 636 0.58 -0.29 -21.03
CA PHE A 636 0.44 1.16 -21.01
C PHE A 636 1.04 1.82 -19.78
N GLY A 637 1.24 1.09 -18.66
CA GLY A 637 1.65 1.71 -17.41
C GLY A 637 0.74 2.89 -17.05
N GLY A 638 1.34 4.03 -16.69
CA GLY A 638 0.63 5.29 -16.44
C GLY A 638 0.57 6.21 -17.68
N SER A 639 0.77 5.73 -18.90
CA SER A 639 0.93 6.58 -20.09
C SER A 639 -0.39 7.07 -20.74
N ARG A 640 -1.52 6.44 -20.38
CA ARG A 640 -2.86 6.85 -20.84
C ARG A 640 -3.69 7.41 -19.67
N ASP A 641 -4.77 8.14 -19.97
CA ASP A 641 -5.74 8.49 -18.92
C ASP A 641 -6.37 7.21 -18.37
N GLU A 642 -6.18 6.97 -17.08
CA GLU A 642 -6.48 5.70 -16.43
C GLU A 642 -7.97 5.40 -16.43
N PHE A 643 -8.82 6.42 -16.26
CA PHE A 643 -10.27 6.23 -16.31
C PHE A 643 -10.77 5.88 -17.72
N GLY A 644 -10.28 6.61 -18.72
CA GLY A 644 -10.59 6.32 -20.12
C GLY A 644 -10.07 4.95 -20.56
N LEU A 645 -8.88 4.55 -20.12
CA LEU A 645 -8.31 3.23 -20.38
C LEU A 645 -9.20 2.12 -19.80
N LEU A 646 -9.67 2.29 -18.55
CA LEU A 646 -10.59 1.34 -17.94
C LEU A 646 -11.92 1.23 -18.68
N GLN A 647 -12.51 2.37 -19.07
CA GLN A 647 -13.76 2.39 -19.84
C GLN A 647 -13.63 1.68 -21.19
N GLU A 648 -12.54 1.93 -21.90
CA GLU A 648 -12.22 1.26 -23.17
C GLU A 648 -12.04 -0.24 -22.99
N TYR A 649 -11.29 -0.64 -21.97
CA TYR A 649 -11.02 -2.05 -21.67
C TYR A 649 -12.27 -2.82 -21.23
N LEU A 650 -13.09 -2.23 -20.37
CA LEU A 650 -14.31 -2.84 -19.85
C LEU A 650 -15.50 -2.74 -20.81
N GLY A 651 -15.52 -1.74 -21.70
CA GLY A 651 -16.66 -1.41 -22.55
C GLY A 651 -17.74 -0.59 -21.84
N HIS A 652 -17.56 -0.25 -20.56
CA HIS A 652 -18.48 0.55 -19.76
C HIS A 652 -17.76 1.26 -18.62
N THR A 653 -18.45 2.18 -17.95
CA THR A 653 -17.93 2.84 -16.73
C THR A 653 -17.83 1.85 -15.57
N PRO A 654 -16.70 1.78 -14.84
CA PRO A 654 -16.55 0.91 -13.67
C PRO A 654 -17.64 1.18 -12.61
N THR A 655 -18.17 0.10 -12.00
CA THR A 655 -19.22 0.15 -10.99
C THR A 655 -18.81 -0.56 -9.70
N ALA A 656 -19.54 -0.36 -8.60
CA ALA A 656 -19.32 -1.07 -7.35
C ALA A 656 -19.96 -2.47 -7.30
N GLU A 657 -20.76 -2.85 -8.31
CA GLU A 657 -21.53 -4.10 -8.32
C GLU A 657 -20.67 -5.37 -8.13
N PRO A 658 -19.54 -5.55 -8.84
CA PRO A 658 -18.71 -6.73 -8.67
C PRO A 658 -18.09 -6.83 -7.27
N LEU A 659 -17.70 -5.69 -6.68
CA LEU A 659 -17.22 -5.65 -5.30
C LEU A 659 -18.30 -6.07 -4.31
N LEU A 660 -19.50 -5.56 -4.48
CA LEU A 660 -20.62 -5.89 -3.61
C LEU A 660 -21.03 -7.36 -3.73
N ARG A 661 -21.02 -7.92 -4.94
CA ARG A 661 -21.22 -9.37 -5.12
C ARG A 661 -20.17 -10.19 -4.36
N ASP A 662 -18.90 -9.80 -4.46
CA ASP A 662 -17.78 -10.47 -3.79
C ASP A 662 -17.87 -10.39 -2.23
N ILE A 663 -18.44 -9.32 -1.67
CA ILE A 663 -18.55 -9.12 -0.21
C ILE A 663 -19.84 -9.72 0.35
N LEU A 664 -20.92 -9.66 -0.40
CA LEU A 664 -22.26 -10.00 0.10
C LEU A 664 -22.65 -11.48 -0.10
N GLN A 665 -21.84 -12.24 -0.84
CA GLN A 665 -21.93 -13.70 -0.92
C GLN A 665 -21.58 -14.30 0.45
#